data_ba179ea367ca942e36cd0d60fb3d1a68
#
_entry.id   ba179ea367ca942e36cd0d60fb3d1a68
#
_cell.length_a   1.000
_cell.length_b   1.000
_cell.length_c   1.000
_cell.angle_alpha   90.00
_cell.angle_beta   90.00
_cell.angle_gamma   90.00
#
_symmetry.space_group_name_H-M   'P 1'
#
loop_
_entity.id
_entity.type
_entity.pdbx_description
1 polymer ?
#
loop_
_entity_poly.entity_id
_entity_poly.type
_entity_poly.pdbx_seq_one_letter_code
_entity_poly.pdbx_strand_id
1 'polypeptide(L)'
;MKKHLLILLSILFSFKIAAQTEPVYSTDGNETWYYIQFQNGGAVLEDMGDNAKLLTKAAAKTDNQLWKVVGTKTSCTITSKNGRSIYYEGGRFGTSSTKKATLNLYSTTNASYKPAWEIQQEAGQSMNQWGGAGINKELGQWSANDVNNPLLFVSPKDIEIRGEEPKILKEYAYSSVGTKFAPEEMLTLWYKDPVTASTVTNPWMEFALPIGNGQFGGMIYGGIHQDRVQFNDKTLWTGSNKIRGAYQNFGCLYLENLDSIFSTETTLKGVKNYYRSLNLQNATGEVNYASPDLAIKYKKEYITSYPDQCIAIRLTASENGKINQKFYMYNPNGKETVYEDGAGVYYGKFQLVSYYAKMKVIPIGGTMTTDDTGITVKEADEVMIILAGGTNFNPAQLSYIDDASTLASKITERVDNAAKKTWTEIYDAHVKDYQAFFNRSKLTIEGAENTYDTKALVDRYNNTSINRTGKEPSSLMLELLYYNYGRYLLISSSRGVELPANLQGIWNNSANPPWQSDIHSNINVQMNYWPAESTNLSELHKPFLNYIYNMAIVHDEWKTYAKNSGQTKGWTCYTQNNIFGHSDFMENYVIANAWYCTHLWQHYRYTLDKDFLKNVAFPVMKSCTEYWMERLIQDRRVKDGTWVCPDEWSPEHGPGKEDATAHSQQLTWDLFNNTLHAIEALGDDAGVTPEFVTSLKDKFKNLDTGLHTEIVDGKTLLREWKYSSYSAGERRHRHMSHLICLYPGSQLSGTNEYFQPAVNSLLDRGDASTGWSMGWKINLWARALDGAHAHKILKAALKHSTSYGTDQSQGGIYYNLFDSHAPFQIDGNFGACSGVAEMLLQSHTDTIQILPALPPVWVKGSAVGLRTTNNFEVDQYWDNGKAEYAVIHSGSGATCAIKYPNIDKAIVKDASDNEVSATVVNSNTITFPTKAGEKYTVHINDPVGIGTVSANNSSFKIEVQGNKVMILGNGFEKVDIVEANGAKIATMSKASFELPNTNGKVYILSIHKQGNKMVESAKISF
;
A
#
# COMPACT_ATOMS: atom_id res chain seq x y z
N MET A 1 -36.96 6.70 22.73
CA MET A 1 -37.46 5.48 22.09
C MET A 1 -38.42 5.75 20.93
N LYS A 2 -39.44 6.66 21.00
CA LYS A 2 -40.38 6.91 19.86
C LYS A 2 -39.72 7.69 18.68
N LYS A 3 -38.71 8.57 18.90
CA LYS A 3 -38.00 9.29 17.82
C LYS A 3 -36.99 8.39 17.08
N HIS A 4 -36.33 7.49 17.80
CA HIS A 4 -35.43 6.52 17.14
C HIS A 4 -36.17 5.52 16.25
N LEU A 5 -37.41 5.23 16.57
CA LEU A 5 -38.25 4.37 15.72
C LEU A 5 -38.67 5.06 14.41
N LEU A 6 -38.82 6.40 14.40
CA LEU A 6 -39.16 7.13 13.18
C LEU A 6 -37.95 7.24 12.21
N ILE A 7 -36.73 7.38 12.73
CA ILE A 7 -35.51 7.41 11.91
C ILE A 7 -35.21 6.00 11.35
N LEU A 8 -35.39 4.94 12.13
CA LEU A 8 -35.32 3.56 11.62
C LEU A 8 -36.42 3.26 10.58
N LEU A 9 -37.64 3.81 10.75
CA LEU A 9 -38.71 3.64 9.75
C LEU A 9 -38.44 4.43 8.47
N SER A 10 -37.78 5.58 8.54
CA SER A 10 -37.40 6.32 7.33
C SER A 10 -36.28 5.64 6.54
N ILE A 11 -35.39 4.88 7.20
CA ILE A 11 -34.36 4.07 6.55
C ILE A 11 -34.94 2.83 5.87
N LEU A 12 -36.02 2.25 6.41
CA LEU A 12 -36.72 1.09 5.83
C LEU A 12 -37.61 1.44 4.60
N PHE A 13 -37.85 2.71 4.31
CA PHE A 13 -38.71 3.13 3.18
C PHE A 13 -37.94 3.63 1.95
N SER A 14 -36.60 3.69 1.97
CA SER A 14 -35.80 4.22 0.86
C SER A 14 -35.40 3.19 -0.21
N PHE A 15 -35.80 1.94 -0.13
CA PHE A 15 -35.43 0.89 -1.07
C PHE A 15 -36.55 0.49 -2.06
N LYS A 16 -37.49 1.38 -2.33
CA LYS A 16 -38.23 1.29 -3.58
C LYS A 16 -37.44 2.08 -4.61
N ILE A 17 -36.74 1.41 -5.52
CA ILE A 17 -36.58 1.92 -6.89
C ILE A 17 -38.04 2.18 -7.34
N ALA A 18 -38.49 3.41 -7.19
CA ALA A 18 -39.76 3.81 -7.76
C ALA A 18 -39.65 3.51 -9.26
N ALA A 19 -40.40 2.54 -9.73
CA ALA A 19 -40.57 2.36 -11.15
C ALA A 19 -40.87 3.76 -11.71
N GLN A 20 -40.07 4.24 -12.65
CA GLN A 20 -40.17 5.62 -13.07
C GLN A 20 -41.55 5.81 -13.71
N THR A 21 -42.41 6.56 -13.00
CA THR A 21 -43.71 6.98 -13.48
C THR A 21 -43.54 8.12 -14.47
N GLU A 22 -44.44 8.21 -15.41
CA GLU A 22 -44.59 9.39 -16.29
C GLU A 22 -44.64 10.65 -15.40
N PRO A 23 -43.98 11.77 -15.75
CA PRO A 23 -44.04 12.95 -14.93
C PRO A 23 -45.51 13.47 -14.87
N VAL A 24 -45.86 14.02 -13.74
CA VAL A 24 -47.14 14.70 -13.56
C VAL A 24 -47.12 16.01 -14.38
N TYR A 25 -48.06 16.16 -15.30
CA TYR A 25 -48.17 17.39 -16.08
C TYR A 25 -48.77 18.49 -15.23
N SER A 26 -48.04 19.59 -15.07
CA SER A 26 -48.45 20.75 -14.27
C SER A 26 -49.60 21.52 -14.96
N THR A 27 -50.52 22.03 -14.15
CA THR A 27 -51.56 22.98 -14.54
C THR A 27 -51.46 24.26 -13.72
N ASP A 28 -52.14 25.35 -14.15
CA ASP A 28 -52.13 26.58 -13.38
C ASP A 28 -52.66 26.37 -11.95
N GLY A 29 -51.85 26.76 -10.97
CA GLY A 29 -52.13 26.58 -9.54
C GLY A 29 -51.89 25.18 -8.98
N ASN A 30 -51.46 24.21 -9.81
CA ASN A 30 -51.07 22.88 -9.36
C ASN A 30 -49.76 22.43 -10.06
N GLU A 31 -48.67 22.98 -9.61
CA GLU A 31 -47.36 22.77 -10.25
C GLU A 31 -46.59 21.64 -9.55
N THR A 32 -46.04 20.72 -10.35
CA THR A 32 -45.13 19.67 -9.90
C THR A 32 -43.73 19.91 -10.48
N TRP A 33 -42.73 19.95 -9.60
CA TRP A 33 -41.36 20.27 -9.92
C TRP A 33 -40.46 19.04 -9.87
N TYR A 34 -39.54 18.91 -10.84
CA TYR A 34 -38.61 17.80 -11.00
C TYR A 34 -37.21 18.32 -11.26
N TYR A 35 -36.20 17.56 -10.80
CA TYR A 35 -34.90 17.51 -11.43
C TYR A 35 -34.99 16.59 -12.66
N ILE A 36 -34.47 17.03 -13.80
CA ILE A 36 -34.34 16.18 -14.99
C ILE A 36 -32.91 15.67 -15.04
N GLN A 37 -32.75 14.40 -14.70
CA GLN A 37 -31.46 13.79 -14.49
C GLN A 37 -31.12 12.76 -15.57
N PHE A 38 -29.95 12.88 -16.21
CA PHE A 38 -29.47 11.84 -17.11
C PHE A 38 -29.04 10.61 -16.33
N GLN A 39 -29.42 9.42 -16.78
CA GLN A 39 -29.00 8.17 -16.13
C GLN A 39 -27.53 7.90 -16.37
N ASN A 40 -27.01 8.21 -17.57
CA ASN A 40 -25.60 8.13 -17.82
C ASN A 40 -24.90 9.40 -17.30
N GLY A 41 -24.00 9.23 -16.31
CA GLY A 41 -23.25 10.32 -15.69
C GLY A 41 -23.95 11.07 -14.56
N GLY A 42 -25.27 10.84 -14.32
CA GLY A 42 -26.02 11.37 -13.17
C GLY A 42 -26.21 12.89 -13.13
N ALA A 43 -25.79 13.60 -14.15
CA ALA A 43 -25.92 15.06 -14.24
C ALA A 43 -27.38 15.51 -14.48
N VAL A 44 -27.75 16.68 -14.00
CA VAL A 44 -29.09 17.29 -14.16
C VAL A 44 -29.07 18.45 -15.13
N LEU A 45 -30.24 18.77 -15.72
CA LEU A 45 -30.42 19.95 -16.55
C LEU A 45 -30.38 21.23 -15.72
N GLU A 46 -29.67 22.25 -16.19
CA GLU A 46 -29.61 23.57 -15.57
C GLU A 46 -29.96 24.67 -16.55
N ASP A 47 -30.85 25.55 -16.14
CA ASP A 47 -31.21 26.77 -16.80
C ASP A 47 -30.11 27.86 -16.56
N MET A 48 -29.33 28.12 -17.60
CA MET A 48 -28.17 29.02 -17.55
C MET A 48 -28.54 30.50 -17.79
N GLY A 49 -29.81 30.80 -17.94
CA GLY A 49 -30.31 32.14 -18.16
C GLY A 49 -31.11 32.32 -19.45
N ASP A 50 -31.58 33.54 -19.72
CA ASP A 50 -32.42 33.82 -20.91
C ASP A 50 -31.61 33.76 -22.20
N ASN A 51 -32.11 33.04 -23.18
CA ASN A 51 -31.46 32.74 -24.48
C ASN A 51 -30.03 32.08 -24.30
N ALA A 52 -29.76 31.45 -23.15
CA ALA A 52 -28.55 30.77 -22.90
C ALA A 52 -28.68 29.27 -23.34
N LYS A 53 -27.52 28.64 -23.59
CA LYS A 53 -27.47 27.17 -23.85
C LYS A 53 -27.85 26.42 -22.58
N LEU A 54 -28.66 25.38 -22.74
CA LEU A 54 -28.96 24.43 -21.68
C LEU A 54 -27.72 23.57 -21.39
N LEU A 55 -27.34 23.44 -20.14
CA LEU A 55 -26.16 22.64 -19.74
C LEU A 55 -26.55 21.53 -18.77
N THR A 56 -25.71 20.51 -18.71
CA THR A 56 -25.71 19.52 -17.62
C THR A 56 -24.86 20.01 -16.47
N LYS A 57 -25.35 19.87 -15.23
CA LYS A 57 -24.62 20.25 -14.01
C LYS A 57 -24.73 19.16 -12.94
N ALA A 58 -23.92 19.23 -11.91
CA ALA A 58 -24.17 18.47 -10.70
C ALA A 58 -25.49 18.93 -10.06
N ALA A 59 -26.25 18.03 -9.44
CA ALA A 59 -27.48 18.40 -8.75
C ALA A 59 -27.17 19.31 -7.56
N ALA A 60 -27.91 20.42 -7.44
CA ALA A 60 -27.78 21.41 -6.39
C ALA A 60 -29.17 21.91 -5.95
N LYS A 61 -29.29 22.46 -4.73
CA LYS A 61 -30.54 23.05 -4.22
C LYS A 61 -30.76 24.44 -4.83
N THR A 62 -31.05 24.50 -6.12
CA THR A 62 -31.23 25.75 -6.86
C THR A 62 -32.45 25.69 -7.75
N ASP A 63 -33.18 26.81 -7.85
CA ASP A 63 -34.35 26.96 -8.72
C ASP A 63 -34.00 26.83 -10.22
N ASN A 64 -32.73 27.00 -10.60
CA ASN A 64 -32.25 26.83 -11.96
C ASN A 64 -32.33 25.37 -12.43
N GLN A 65 -32.40 24.40 -11.53
CA GLN A 65 -32.43 22.97 -11.85
C GLN A 65 -33.83 22.35 -11.66
N LEU A 66 -34.82 23.13 -11.25
CA LEU A 66 -36.18 22.67 -11.08
C LEU A 66 -37.03 22.97 -12.33
N TRP A 67 -37.67 21.92 -12.83
CA TRP A 67 -38.39 21.92 -14.07
C TRP A 67 -39.82 21.42 -13.88
N LYS A 68 -40.82 22.08 -14.51
CA LYS A 68 -42.16 21.56 -14.64
C LYS A 68 -42.47 21.18 -16.08
N VAL A 69 -43.28 20.16 -16.26
CA VAL A 69 -43.77 19.71 -17.58
C VAL A 69 -45.22 20.14 -17.72
N VAL A 70 -45.55 20.83 -18.79
CA VAL A 70 -46.90 21.35 -19.09
C VAL A 70 -47.39 20.78 -20.44
N GLY A 71 -48.61 20.25 -20.50
CA GLY A 71 -49.17 19.67 -21.67
C GLY A 71 -49.46 18.16 -21.58
N THR A 72 -49.06 17.39 -22.59
CA THR A 72 -49.25 15.93 -22.64
C THR A 72 -47.97 15.25 -23.02
N LYS A 73 -47.88 13.92 -22.93
CA LYS A 73 -46.72 13.10 -23.31
C LYS A 73 -46.22 13.38 -24.73
N THR A 74 -47.12 13.58 -25.67
CA THR A 74 -46.80 13.78 -27.10
C THR A 74 -46.73 15.26 -27.50
N SER A 75 -47.07 16.18 -26.58
CA SER A 75 -47.03 17.62 -26.84
C SER A 75 -46.90 18.36 -25.52
N CYS A 76 -45.70 18.57 -25.08
CA CYS A 76 -45.41 19.26 -23.83
C CYS A 76 -44.39 20.40 -24.01
N THR A 77 -44.36 21.31 -23.03
CA THR A 77 -43.30 22.27 -22.81
C THR A 77 -42.67 21.98 -21.48
N ILE A 78 -41.37 22.17 -21.38
CA ILE A 78 -40.64 22.01 -20.12
C ILE A 78 -40.09 23.38 -19.74
N THR A 79 -40.46 23.84 -18.54
CA THR A 79 -40.19 25.21 -18.09
C THR A 79 -39.48 25.15 -16.75
N SER A 80 -38.37 25.92 -16.59
CA SER A 80 -37.65 26.04 -15.34
C SER A 80 -38.47 26.82 -14.30
N LYS A 81 -38.15 26.69 -13.02
CA LYS A 81 -38.82 27.44 -11.94
C LYS A 81 -38.58 28.94 -12.05
N ASN A 82 -37.58 29.36 -12.83
CA ASN A 82 -37.32 30.78 -13.19
C ASN A 82 -38.16 31.27 -14.35
N GLY A 83 -39.12 30.47 -14.85
CA GLY A 83 -40.05 30.85 -15.90
C GLY A 83 -39.53 30.77 -17.34
N ARG A 84 -38.35 30.17 -17.57
CA ARG A 84 -37.76 29.99 -18.90
C ARG A 84 -38.06 28.60 -19.45
N SER A 85 -38.51 28.56 -20.66
CA SER A 85 -38.86 27.27 -21.34
C SER A 85 -37.68 26.76 -22.18
N ILE A 86 -37.58 25.44 -22.30
CA ILE A 86 -36.62 24.80 -23.20
C ILE A 86 -37.04 25.11 -24.65
N TYR A 87 -36.08 25.56 -25.47
CA TYR A 87 -36.21 25.71 -26.92
C TYR A 87 -35.04 25.00 -27.63
N TYR A 88 -35.18 24.80 -28.91
CA TYR A 88 -34.16 24.21 -29.78
C TYR A 88 -33.90 25.10 -30.97
N GLU A 89 -32.68 25.54 -31.18
CA GLU A 89 -32.23 26.37 -32.28
C GLU A 89 -30.75 26.16 -32.58
N GLY A 90 -30.37 26.21 -33.85
CA GLY A 90 -28.98 26.10 -34.25
C GLY A 90 -28.29 24.80 -33.83
N GLY A 91 -29.03 23.70 -33.73
CA GLY A 91 -28.52 22.41 -33.37
C GLY A 91 -28.31 22.18 -31.87
N ARG A 92 -28.73 23.11 -31.01
CA ARG A 92 -28.58 23.06 -29.54
C ARG A 92 -29.89 23.41 -28.82
N PHE A 93 -30.05 22.80 -27.64
CA PHE A 93 -31.07 23.21 -26.67
C PHE A 93 -30.61 24.40 -25.83
N GLY A 94 -31.54 25.26 -25.56
CA GLY A 94 -31.36 26.43 -24.69
C GLY A 94 -32.61 26.71 -23.86
N THR A 95 -32.53 27.78 -23.02
CA THR A 95 -33.65 28.27 -22.21
C THR A 95 -34.01 29.70 -22.57
N SER A 96 -35.31 30.02 -22.67
CA SER A 96 -35.74 31.36 -23.00
C SER A 96 -37.09 31.71 -22.34
N SER A 97 -37.26 32.99 -21.98
CA SER A 97 -38.50 33.56 -21.49
C SER A 97 -39.53 33.80 -22.61
N THR A 98 -39.11 33.86 -23.88
CA THR A 98 -39.94 34.18 -25.02
C THR A 98 -40.05 33.05 -26.04
N LYS A 99 -39.07 32.17 -26.14
CA LYS A 99 -39.01 31.01 -27.04
C LYS A 99 -39.35 29.74 -26.27
N LYS A 100 -40.08 28.83 -26.93
CA LYS A 100 -40.34 27.47 -26.39
C LYS A 100 -40.40 26.45 -27.49
N ALA A 101 -39.95 25.22 -27.23
CA ALA A 101 -40.14 24.06 -28.11
C ALA A 101 -41.35 23.25 -27.66
N THR A 102 -42.08 22.69 -28.65
CA THR A 102 -43.00 21.60 -28.39
C THR A 102 -42.21 20.32 -28.35
N LEU A 103 -42.27 19.61 -27.23
CA LEU A 103 -41.48 18.44 -26.95
C LEU A 103 -42.37 17.20 -26.83
N ASN A 104 -41.77 16.04 -27.06
CA ASN A 104 -42.38 14.73 -26.88
C ASN A 104 -41.52 13.93 -25.86
N LEU A 105 -42.18 13.26 -24.90
CA LEU A 105 -41.53 12.34 -24.00
C LEU A 105 -41.59 10.92 -24.57
N TYR A 106 -40.46 10.45 -25.07
CA TYR A 106 -40.30 9.12 -25.61
C TYR A 106 -39.82 8.13 -24.55
N SER A 107 -40.44 6.97 -24.42
CA SER A 107 -40.00 5.91 -23.53
C SER A 107 -38.83 5.20 -24.16
N THR A 108 -37.65 5.26 -23.60
CA THR A 108 -36.44 4.61 -24.15
C THR A 108 -36.65 3.11 -24.33
N THR A 109 -36.16 2.57 -25.42
CA THR A 109 -36.08 1.12 -25.61
C THR A 109 -34.72 0.53 -25.32
N ASN A 110 -33.72 1.36 -24.93
CA ASN A 110 -32.41 0.92 -24.52
C ASN A 110 -32.53 0.06 -23.25
N ALA A 111 -32.22 -1.22 -23.36
CA ALA A 111 -32.45 -2.20 -22.29
C ALA A 111 -31.60 -1.92 -21.03
N SER A 112 -30.46 -1.24 -21.18
CA SER A 112 -29.57 -0.90 -20.08
C SER A 112 -30.10 0.20 -19.15
N TYR A 113 -31.10 0.97 -19.63
CA TYR A 113 -31.57 2.18 -18.94
C TYR A 113 -33.09 2.18 -18.67
N LYS A 114 -33.79 1.06 -18.88
CA LYS A 114 -35.26 0.98 -18.60
C LYS A 114 -35.54 0.86 -17.08
N PRO A 115 -36.58 1.51 -16.61
CA PRO A 115 -37.43 2.49 -17.26
C PRO A 115 -36.83 3.89 -17.26
N ALA A 116 -36.83 4.57 -18.42
CA ALA A 116 -36.35 5.94 -18.56
C ALA A 116 -37.08 6.67 -19.69
N TRP A 117 -36.91 7.97 -19.78
CA TRP A 117 -37.50 8.85 -20.75
C TRP A 117 -36.43 9.49 -21.63
N GLU A 118 -36.80 9.89 -22.84
CA GLU A 118 -36.02 10.75 -23.71
C GLU A 118 -36.84 11.95 -24.12
N ILE A 119 -36.27 13.13 -24.17
CA ILE A 119 -36.92 14.35 -24.59
C ILE A 119 -36.65 14.52 -26.09
N GLN A 120 -37.72 14.56 -26.91
CA GLN A 120 -37.64 14.69 -28.34
C GLN A 120 -38.36 15.93 -28.82
N GLN A 121 -37.76 16.67 -29.76
CA GLN A 121 -38.45 17.72 -30.52
C GLN A 121 -38.92 17.16 -31.88
N GLU A 122 -38.13 16.29 -32.47
CA GLU A 122 -38.44 15.56 -33.69
C GLU A 122 -38.43 14.06 -33.43
N ALA A 123 -39.34 13.33 -34.08
CA ALA A 123 -39.41 11.88 -33.91
C ALA A 123 -38.11 11.19 -34.30
N GLY A 124 -37.61 10.35 -33.42
CA GLY A 124 -36.34 9.62 -33.58
C GLY A 124 -35.06 10.41 -33.27
N GLN A 125 -35.20 11.67 -32.86
CA GLN A 125 -34.09 12.51 -32.43
C GLN A 125 -34.27 12.97 -30.98
N SER A 126 -33.44 12.51 -30.10
CA SER A 126 -33.54 12.79 -28.66
C SER A 126 -32.48 13.77 -28.16
N MET A 127 -32.82 14.50 -27.11
CA MET A 127 -31.88 15.33 -26.38
C MET A 127 -30.72 14.47 -25.88
N ASN A 128 -29.50 14.88 -26.20
CA ASN A 128 -28.28 14.13 -25.94
C ASN A 128 -27.21 14.99 -25.29
N GLN A 129 -26.45 14.39 -24.34
CA GLN A 129 -25.26 15.03 -23.77
C GLN A 129 -24.15 15.06 -24.83
N TRP A 130 -23.93 16.24 -25.43
CA TRP A 130 -23.01 16.41 -26.55
C TRP A 130 -21.56 16.16 -26.15
N GLY A 131 -20.93 15.22 -26.85
CA GLY A 131 -19.54 14.84 -26.55
C GLY A 131 -19.37 13.88 -25.35
N GLY A 132 -20.45 13.17 -24.97
CA GLY A 132 -20.47 12.15 -23.93
C GLY A 132 -21.03 12.61 -22.60
N ALA A 133 -21.30 11.64 -21.70
CA ALA A 133 -21.92 11.89 -20.41
C ALA A 133 -21.04 12.73 -19.48
N GLY A 134 -21.66 13.50 -18.57
CA GLY A 134 -20.99 14.25 -17.52
C GLY A 134 -21.56 15.63 -17.26
N ILE A 135 -20.90 16.40 -16.40
CA ILE A 135 -21.26 17.80 -16.07
C ILE A 135 -20.67 18.78 -17.11
N ASN A 136 -21.27 19.99 -17.20
CA ASN A 136 -20.88 21.05 -18.12
C ASN A 136 -20.97 20.66 -19.61
N LYS A 137 -21.86 19.71 -19.94
CA LYS A 137 -22.11 19.32 -21.34
C LYS A 137 -23.21 20.18 -21.93
N GLU A 138 -23.00 20.64 -23.17
CA GLU A 138 -24.06 21.20 -23.96
C GLU A 138 -25.04 20.11 -24.43
N LEU A 139 -26.27 20.45 -24.70
CA LEU A 139 -27.28 19.53 -25.12
C LEU A 139 -27.61 19.76 -26.59
N GLY A 140 -27.54 18.70 -27.38
CA GLY A 140 -27.91 18.64 -28.77
C GLY A 140 -28.92 17.55 -29.06
N GLN A 141 -29.16 17.24 -30.33
CA GLN A 141 -29.99 16.09 -30.75
C GLN A 141 -29.12 14.97 -31.26
N TRP A 142 -29.50 13.72 -30.96
CA TRP A 142 -28.91 12.50 -31.47
C TRP A 142 -29.94 11.41 -31.63
N SER A 143 -29.62 10.34 -32.34
CA SER A 143 -30.54 9.22 -32.58
C SER A 143 -31.16 8.70 -31.26
N ALA A 144 -32.46 8.41 -31.28
CA ALA A 144 -33.13 7.83 -30.12
C ALA A 144 -32.46 6.54 -29.64
N ASN A 145 -32.55 6.27 -28.34
CA ASN A 145 -31.94 5.14 -27.63
C ASN A 145 -30.39 5.13 -27.54
N ASP A 146 -29.74 6.25 -27.87
CA ASP A 146 -28.33 6.43 -27.54
C ASP A 146 -28.11 6.42 -26.01
N VAL A 147 -26.94 5.95 -25.58
CA VAL A 147 -26.63 5.80 -24.15
C VAL A 147 -26.60 7.12 -23.36
N ASN A 148 -26.46 8.26 -24.03
CA ASN A 148 -26.41 9.59 -23.44
C ASN A 148 -27.76 10.34 -23.49
N ASN A 149 -28.85 9.69 -23.91
CA ASN A 149 -30.19 10.27 -23.99
C ASN A 149 -31.04 9.98 -22.75
N PRO A 150 -31.02 8.75 -22.16
CA PRO A 150 -31.98 8.39 -21.11
C PRO A 150 -31.93 9.27 -19.90
N LEU A 151 -33.07 9.77 -19.46
CA LEU A 151 -33.21 10.65 -18.33
C LEU A 151 -34.40 10.26 -17.43
N LEU A 152 -34.38 10.79 -16.21
CA LEU A 152 -35.37 10.59 -15.15
C LEU A 152 -35.96 11.93 -14.74
N PHE A 153 -37.23 11.96 -14.42
CA PHE A 153 -37.86 13.06 -13.71
C PHE A 153 -37.83 12.76 -12.21
N VAL A 154 -36.88 13.32 -11.48
CA VAL A 154 -36.62 13.01 -10.07
C VAL A 154 -37.27 14.07 -9.20
N SER A 155 -38.08 13.63 -8.20
CA SER A 155 -38.66 14.53 -7.23
C SER A 155 -37.57 15.26 -6.43
N PRO A 156 -37.80 16.56 -6.04
CA PRO A 156 -36.87 17.26 -5.15
C PRO A 156 -36.60 16.58 -3.81
N LYS A 157 -37.46 15.64 -3.42
CA LYS A 157 -37.26 14.83 -2.18
C LYS A 157 -36.35 13.64 -2.40
N ASP A 158 -36.24 13.18 -3.65
CA ASP A 158 -35.57 11.93 -4.01
C ASP A 158 -34.23 12.15 -4.71
N ILE A 159 -33.97 13.39 -5.20
CA ILE A 159 -32.71 13.73 -5.84
C ILE A 159 -31.53 13.61 -4.87
N GLU A 160 -30.47 12.96 -5.33
CA GLU A 160 -29.21 12.98 -4.59
C GLU A 160 -28.42 14.25 -4.92
N ILE A 161 -28.41 15.19 -3.99
CA ILE A 161 -27.57 16.37 -4.10
C ILE A 161 -26.23 16.02 -3.47
N ARG A 162 -25.17 16.09 -4.29
CA ARG A 162 -23.81 15.94 -3.79
C ARG A 162 -23.45 17.19 -2.98
N GLY A 163 -22.86 16.98 -1.82
CA GLY A 163 -22.29 18.06 -1.06
C GLY A 163 -21.21 18.80 -1.89
N GLU A 164 -21.15 20.12 -1.77
CA GLU A 164 -20.04 20.87 -2.37
C GLU A 164 -18.75 20.57 -1.59
N GLU A 165 -17.64 20.39 -2.32
CA GLU A 165 -16.34 20.29 -1.67
C GLU A 165 -16.06 21.58 -0.89
N PRO A 166 -15.72 21.48 0.41
CA PRO A 166 -15.46 22.65 1.23
C PRO A 166 -14.37 23.51 0.62
N LYS A 167 -14.59 24.83 0.67
CA LYS A 167 -13.60 25.79 0.19
C LYS A 167 -12.32 25.64 1.01
N ILE A 168 -11.18 25.54 0.33
CA ILE A 168 -9.87 25.53 0.98
C ILE A 168 -9.60 26.93 1.51
N LEU A 169 -9.44 27.02 2.84
CA LEU A 169 -9.10 28.27 3.52
C LEU A 169 -7.62 28.59 3.35
N LYS A 170 -7.31 29.90 3.30
CA LYS A 170 -5.92 30.36 3.33
C LYS A 170 -5.31 29.99 4.68
N GLU A 171 -4.14 29.34 4.67
CA GLU A 171 -3.44 28.95 5.89
C GLU A 171 -3.05 30.17 6.73
N TYR A 172 -2.98 30.01 8.04
CA TYR A 172 -2.39 31.01 8.92
C TYR A 172 -0.91 31.22 8.57
N ALA A 173 -0.39 32.40 8.85
CA ALA A 173 1.03 32.64 8.82
C ALA A 173 1.71 31.71 9.85
N TYR A 174 2.82 31.09 9.49
CA TYR A 174 3.55 30.17 10.35
C TYR A 174 5.06 30.37 10.24
N SER A 175 5.78 29.93 11.28
CA SER A 175 7.23 29.95 11.31
C SER A 175 7.77 28.73 12.02
N SER A 176 8.74 28.10 11.39
CA SER A 176 9.58 27.04 11.96
C SER A 176 10.98 27.55 12.33
N VAL A 177 11.24 28.87 12.18
CA VAL A 177 12.53 29.47 12.50
C VAL A 177 12.80 29.35 14.01
N GLY A 178 13.94 28.76 14.36
CA GLY A 178 14.33 28.51 15.76
C GLY A 178 13.76 27.22 16.35
N THR A 179 12.89 26.51 15.64
CA THR A 179 12.43 25.18 16.04
C THR A 179 13.58 24.18 15.98
N LYS A 180 14.08 23.76 17.13
CA LYS A 180 14.99 22.62 17.24
C LYS A 180 14.13 21.37 17.40
N PHE A 181 13.59 20.88 16.31
CA PHE A 181 12.97 19.58 16.29
C PHE A 181 14.03 18.54 15.94
N ALA A 182 14.28 17.64 16.85
CA ALA A 182 14.91 16.35 16.56
C ALA A 182 13.85 15.32 16.96
N PRO A 183 13.42 14.42 16.07
CA PRO A 183 12.47 13.39 16.46
C PRO A 183 13.06 12.54 17.58
N GLU A 184 12.25 12.21 18.59
CA GLU A 184 12.65 11.32 19.68
C GLU A 184 13.01 9.94 19.13
N GLU A 185 12.26 9.50 18.12
CA GLU A 185 12.46 8.24 17.41
C GLU A 185 13.10 8.47 16.04
N MET A 186 14.18 7.75 15.77
CA MET A 186 14.97 7.91 14.55
C MET A 186 14.14 7.66 13.27
N LEU A 187 13.24 6.67 13.30
CA LEU A 187 12.41 6.31 12.15
C LEU A 187 11.15 7.19 12.05
N THR A 188 11.36 8.49 11.89
CA THR A 188 10.29 9.50 11.81
C THR A 188 10.45 10.36 10.56
N LEU A 189 9.40 10.39 9.72
CA LEU A 189 9.25 11.41 8.69
C LEU A 189 8.77 12.69 9.34
N TRP A 190 9.39 13.86 9.03
CA TRP A 190 8.97 15.12 9.59
C TRP A 190 9.20 16.30 8.66
N TYR A 191 8.41 17.36 8.85
CA TYR A 191 8.36 18.53 7.96
C TYR A 191 8.15 19.78 8.76
N LYS A 192 8.67 20.89 8.26
CA LYS A 192 8.57 22.23 8.88
C LYS A 192 7.40 23.05 8.36
N ASP A 193 6.69 22.54 7.35
CA ASP A 193 5.64 23.26 6.64
C ASP A 193 4.33 22.45 6.63
N PRO A 194 3.16 23.08 6.79
CA PRO A 194 1.88 22.45 6.51
C PRO A 194 1.76 22.12 5.01
N VAL A 195 0.91 21.16 4.67
CA VAL A 195 0.60 20.86 3.27
C VAL A 195 -0.36 21.91 2.75
N THR A 196 0.17 22.92 2.09
CA THR A 196 -0.62 24.04 1.55
C THR A 196 -0.76 23.94 0.04
N ALA A 197 -1.98 24.16 -0.47
CA ALA A 197 -2.26 24.09 -1.90
C ALA A 197 -1.56 25.19 -2.71
N SER A 198 -1.07 26.26 -2.08
CA SER A 198 -0.51 27.43 -2.78
C SER A 198 0.90 27.25 -3.30
N THR A 199 1.64 26.25 -2.80
CA THR A 199 3.07 26.05 -3.14
C THR A 199 3.36 24.73 -3.85
N VAL A 200 2.36 23.84 -4.00
CA VAL A 200 2.53 22.47 -4.48
C VAL A 200 1.44 22.12 -5.48
N THR A 201 1.83 21.52 -6.59
CA THR A 201 0.90 21.10 -7.66
C THR A 201 -0.09 20.03 -7.19
N ASN A 202 0.37 19.06 -6.41
CA ASN A 202 -0.46 17.98 -5.87
C ASN A 202 -0.11 17.73 -4.40
N PRO A 203 -0.69 18.51 -3.47
CA PRO A 203 -0.38 18.42 -2.04
C PRO A 203 -0.62 17.01 -1.45
N TRP A 204 -1.67 16.32 -1.88
CA TRP A 204 -2.01 14.98 -1.42
C TRP A 204 -0.89 13.98 -1.74
N MET A 205 -0.46 13.96 -3.00
CA MET A 205 0.53 12.99 -3.49
C MET A 205 1.94 13.32 -3.00
N GLU A 206 2.26 14.60 -2.86
CA GLU A 206 3.59 15.10 -2.59
C GLU A 206 3.95 15.12 -1.11
N PHE A 207 3.02 15.52 -0.25
CA PHE A 207 3.35 15.87 1.15
C PHE A 207 2.42 15.28 2.21
N ALA A 208 1.17 14.91 1.88
CA ALA A 208 0.27 14.37 2.90
C ALA A 208 0.82 13.04 3.45
N LEU A 209 0.59 12.79 4.74
CA LEU A 209 1.16 11.64 5.44
C LEU A 209 0.12 10.52 5.58
N PRO A 210 0.43 9.31 5.09
CA PRO A 210 -0.50 8.19 5.16
C PRO A 210 -0.54 7.56 6.55
N ILE A 211 -1.75 7.32 7.06
CA ILE A 211 -2.03 6.44 8.21
C ILE A 211 -2.98 5.34 7.79
N GLY A 212 -2.91 4.17 8.42
CA GLY A 212 -3.77 3.05 8.06
C GLY A 212 -3.68 1.88 9.03
N ASN A 213 -4.77 1.08 9.07
CA ASN A 213 -4.83 -0.16 9.84
C ASN A 213 -4.92 -1.43 8.99
N GLY A 214 -4.68 -1.29 7.69
CA GLY A 214 -4.74 -2.37 6.72
C GLY A 214 -6.03 -2.43 5.91
N GLN A 215 -7.14 -1.89 6.41
CA GLN A 215 -8.43 -1.79 5.71
C GLN A 215 -8.88 -0.33 5.57
N PHE A 216 -8.86 0.43 6.66
CA PHE A 216 -9.26 1.82 6.74
C PHE A 216 -8.02 2.70 6.92
N GLY A 217 -7.93 3.81 6.22
CA GLY A 217 -6.78 4.68 6.29
C GLY A 217 -7.09 6.12 5.93
N GLY A 218 -6.12 6.99 6.17
CA GLY A 218 -6.25 8.41 5.86
C GLY A 218 -4.93 9.05 5.45
N MET A 219 -5.03 10.26 4.92
CA MET A 219 -3.92 11.13 4.54
C MET A 219 -4.00 12.43 5.35
N ILE A 220 -3.01 12.67 6.20
CA ILE A 220 -2.92 13.83 7.10
C ILE A 220 -2.29 15.00 6.34
N TYR A 221 -2.95 16.16 6.32
CA TYR A 221 -2.42 17.38 5.72
C TYR A 221 -1.66 18.26 6.71
N GLY A 222 -2.08 18.25 7.96
CA GLY A 222 -1.43 19.03 9.03
C GLY A 222 -1.61 20.52 8.91
N GLY A 223 -2.75 20.99 8.38
CA GLY A 223 -3.10 22.41 8.34
C GLY A 223 -3.35 22.98 9.74
N ILE A 224 -3.19 24.30 9.89
CA ILE A 224 -3.39 25.00 11.16
C ILE A 224 -4.74 25.69 11.18
N HIS A 225 -5.05 26.49 10.13
CA HIS A 225 -6.34 27.15 9.98
C HIS A 225 -7.42 26.16 9.58
N GLN A 226 -7.17 25.37 8.55
CA GLN A 226 -8.04 24.27 8.12
C GLN A 226 -7.18 23.03 7.91
N ASP A 227 -7.31 22.08 8.81
CA ASP A 227 -6.69 20.80 8.63
C ASP A 227 -7.64 19.84 7.93
N ARG A 228 -7.07 18.83 7.27
CA ARG A 228 -7.83 17.87 6.51
C ARG A 228 -7.26 16.48 6.70
N VAL A 229 -8.14 15.50 6.93
CA VAL A 229 -7.82 14.07 6.85
C VAL A 229 -8.69 13.48 5.75
N GLN A 230 -8.10 13.22 4.58
CA GLN A 230 -8.78 12.46 3.54
C GLN A 230 -8.70 10.98 3.89
N PHE A 231 -9.77 10.22 3.75
CA PHE A 231 -9.83 8.83 4.22
C PHE A 231 -10.44 7.88 3.20
N ASN A 232 -10.09 6.60 3.35
CA ASN A 232 -10.46 5.51 2.46
C ASN A 232 -10.83 4.24 3.25
N ASP A 233 -11.68 3.41 2.65
CA ASP A 233 -11.85 2.00 3.02
C ASP A 233 -11.54 1.13 1.78
N LYS A 234 -10.77 0.07 1.96
CA LYS A 234 -10.30 -0.83 0.89
C LYS A 234 -11.43 -1.42 0.05
N THR A 235 -12.64 -1.50 0.61
CA THR A 235 -13.80 -2.13 -0.03
C THR A 235 -14.68 -1.17 -0.82
N LEU A 236 -14.36 0.15 -0.84
CA LEU A 236 -15.17 1.13 -1.55
C LEU A 236 -14.83 1.19 -3.04
N TRP A 237 -15.54 0.42 -3.82
CA TRP A 237 -15.38 0.33 -5.27
C TRP A 237 -16.68 0.57 -6.02
N THR A 238 -16.58 1.21 -7.18
CA THR A 238 -17.61 1.12 -8.23
C THR A 238 -17.42 -0.17 -9.01
N GLY A 239 -18.40 -0.54 -9.85
CA GLY A 239 -18.34 -1.74 -10.67
C GLY A 239 -19.00 -2.96 -10.02
N SER A 240 -18.74 -4.13 -10.60
CA SER A 240 -19.33 -5.42 -10.20
C SER A 240 -18.50 -6.58 -10.77
N ASN A 241 -19.00 -7.80 -10.66
CA ASN A 241 -18.40 -8.96 -11.35
C ASN A 241 -18.52 -8.92 -12.90
N LYS A 242 -19.15 -7.89 -13.47
CA LYS A 242 -19.30 -7.70 -14.92
C LYS A 242 -18.70 -6.39 -15.42
N ILE A 243 -18.38 -5.48 -14.53
CA ILE A 243 -17.87 -4.13 -14.83
C ILE A 243 -16.69 -3.87 -13.92
N ARG A 244 -15.54 -3.50 -14.49
CA ARG A 244 -14.32 -3.24 -13.71
C ARG A 244 -14.52 -2.20 -12.61
N GLY A 245 -15.11 -1.05 -12.92
CA GLY A 245 -15.24 0.06 -12.00
C GLY A 245 -13.89 0.66 -11.60
N ALA A 246 -13.83 1.26 -10.41
CA ALA A 246 -12.62 1.87 -9.87
C ALA A 246 -12.68 1.93 -8.33
N TYR A 247 -11.52 1.91 -7.70
CA TYR A 247 -11.37 2.23 -6.28
C TYR A 247 -11.72 3.69 -6.02
N GLN A 248 -12.43 4.01 -4.94
CA GLN A 248 -13.03 5.32 -4.73
C GLN A 248 -12.45 6.07 -3.54
N ASN A 249 -12.40 7.41 -3.65
CA ASN A 249 -12.24 8.30 -2.50
C ASN A 249 -13.45 8.14 -1.57
N PHE A 250 -13.22 7.84 -0.29
CA PHE A 250 -14.33 7.69 0.66
C PHE A 250 -14.84 9.05 1.13
N GLY A 251 -13.93 9.97 1.50
CA GLY A 251 -14.29 11.30 1.93
C GLY A 251 -13.17 12.07 2.62
N CYS A 252 -13.54 13.22 3.17
CA CYS A 252 -12.64 14.07 3.94
C CYS A 252 -13.28 14.50 5.26
N LEU A 253 -12.49 14.48 6.33
CA LEU A 253 -12.77 15.16 7.59
C LEU A 253 -11.99 16.48 7.62
N TYR A 254 -12.65 17.57 7.94
CA TYR A 254 -12.06 18.91 8.08
C TYR A 254 -12.11 19.36 9.54
N LEU A 255 -11.02 19.98 9.98
CA LEU A 255 -10.86 20.59 11.29
C LEU A 255 -10.50 22.07 11.08
N GLU A 256 -11.42 22.96 11.34
CA GLU A 256 -11.26 24.41 11.15
C GLU A 256 -11.02 25.08 12.48
N ASN A 257 -9.88 25.77 12.60
CA ASN A 257 -9.51 26.52 13.78
C ASN A 257 -10.25 27.88 13.82
N LEU A 258 -10.96 28.14 14.90
CA LEU A 258 -11.78 29.31 15.10
C LEU A 258 -11.10 30.41 15.91
N ASP A 259 -9.84 30.23 16.32
CA ASP A 259 -9.12 31.21 17.15
C ASP A 259 -8.71 32.44 16.38
N SER A 260 -9.23 33.57 16.82
CA SER A 260 -8.92 34.91 16.24
C SER A 260 -7.53 35.44 16.61
N ILE A 261 -6.80 34.75 17.49
CA ILE A 261 -5.41 35.11 17.86
C ILE A 261 -4.41 34.82 16.77
N PHE A 262 -4.74 33.94 15.84
CA PHE A 262 -3.91 33.61 14.67
C PHE A 262 -4.27 34.55 13.49
N SER A 263 -3.33 34.71 12.57
CA SER A 263 -3.52 35.56 11.39
C SER A 263 -3.06 34.85 10.12
N THR A 264 -3.76 35.06 9.01
CA THR A 264 -3.35 34.67 7.66
C THR A 264 -2.28 35.61 7.07
N GLU A 265 -1.93 36.70 7.74
CA GLU A 265 -0.88 37.64 7.30
C GLU A 265 0.48 37.24 7.86
N THR A 266 1.55 37.54 7.12
CA THR A 266 2.92 37.20 7.46
C THR A 266 3.53 38.04 8.59
N THR A 267 2.86 39.08 9.05
CA THR A 267 3.38 40.01 10.07
C THR A 267 2.93 39.62 11.48
N LEU A 268 3.88 39.40 12.39
CA LEU A 268 3.84 39.36 13.86
C LEU A 268 2.81 38.44 14.56
N LYS A 269 1.72 37.98 13.93
CA LYS A 269 0.63 37.18 14.51
C LYS A 269 0.52 35.78 13.95
N GLY A 270 1.56 35.23 13.38
CA GLY A 270 1.54 33.84 12.87
C GLY A 270 1.91 32.82 13.96
N VAL A 271 1.51 31.55 13.77
CA VAL A 271 1.93 30.46 14.65
C VAL A 271 3.43 30.24 14.60
N LYS A 272 3.99 29.77 15.71
CA LYS A 272 5.42 29.51 15.86
C LYS A 272 5.69 28.02 16.08
N ASN A 273 6.95 27.63 15.90
CA ASN A 273 7.44 26.29 16.18
C ASN A 273 6.61 25.19 15.51
N TYR A 274 6.12 25.48 14.29
CA TYR A 274 5.35 24.47 13.53
C TYR A 274 6.23 23.33 13.10
N TYR A 275 5.75 22.11 13.31
CA TYR A 275 6.21 20.90 12.61
C TYR A 275 5.09 19.85 12.56
N ARG A 276 5.18 18.95 11.60
CA ARG A 276 4.34 17.74 11.49
C ARG A 276 5.21 16.55 11.24
N SER A 277 4.77 15.38 11.69
CA SER A 277 5.55 14.15 11.60
C SER A 277 4.68 12.90 11.46
N LEU A 278 5.31 11.83 11.00
CA LEU A 278 4.82 10.47 11.04
C LEU A 278 5.90 9.58 11.63
N ASN A 279 5.66 9.08 12.84
CA ASN A 279 6.55 8.15 13.51
C ASN A 279 6.26 6.72 13.04
N LEU A 280 7.24 6.09 12.38
CA LEU A 280 7.09 4.73 11.85
C LEU A 280 7.17 3.65 12.94
N GLN A 281 7.70 3.95 14.13
CA GLN A 281 7.86 2.96 15.20
C GLN A 281 6.57 2.72 15.99
N ASN A 282 5.65 3.69 15.98
CA ASN A 282 4.36 3.59 16.65
C ASN A 282 3.15 3.95 15.76
N ALA A 283 3.39 4.19 14.47
CA ALA A 283 2.37 4.55 13.46
C ALA A 283 1.50 5.75 13.87
N THR A 284 2.11 6.79 14.44
CA THR A 284 1.43 8.00 14.93
C THR A 284 1.81 9.20 14.08
N GLY A 285 0.80 9.91 13.57
CA GLY A 285 0.95 11.22 12.96
C GLY A 285 0.82 12.31 14.01
N GLU A 286 1.62 13.38 13.91
CA GLU A 286 1.55 14.52 14.81
C GLU A 286 1.64 15.84 14.08
N VAL A 287 0.95 16.86 14.61
CA VAL A 287 1.11 18.26 14.23
C VAL A 287 1.27 19.11 15.48
N ASN A 288 2.35 19.85 15.58
CA ASN A 288 2.69 20.66 16.74
C ASN A 288 2.92 22.11 16.30
N TYR A 289 2.41 23.07 17.07
CA TYR A 289 2.64 24.49 16.89
C TYR A 289 2.41 25.27 18.18
N ALA A 290 2.82 26.53 18.22
CA ALA A 290 2.60 27.41 19.37
C ALA A 290 1.91 28.71 18.91
N SER A 291 1.25 29.38 19.84
CA SER A 291 0.69 30.72 19.66
C SER A 291 1.78 31.74 19.24
N PRO A 292 1.41 32.90 18.65
CA PRO A 292 2.36 33.92 18.20
C PRO A 292 3.34 34.41 19.27
N ASP A 293 2.91 34.41 20.53
CA ASP A 293 3.70 34.79 21.71
C ASP A 293 4.44 33.64 22.35
N LEU A 294 4.31 32.43 21.81
CA LEU A 294 4.89 31.18 22.34
C LEU A 294 4.30 30.70 23.68
N ALA A 295 3.26 31.34 24.21
CA ALA A 295 2.69 31.04 25.52
C ALA A 295 1.95 29.71 25.51
N ILE A 296 1.15 29.44 24.45
CA ILE A 296 0.32 28.27 24.35
C ILE A 296 0.88 27.33 23.27
N LYS A 297 1.07 26.07 23.61
CA LYS A 297 1.48 25.00 22.70
C LYS A 297 0.27 24.16 22.35
N TYR A 298 0.12 23.82 21.07
CA TYR A 298 -0.96 22.97 20.55
C TYR A 298 -0.37 21.70 19.96
N LYS A 299 -1.06 20.59 20.15
CA LYS A 299 -0.72 19.28 19.57
C LYS A 299 -1.97 18.64 18.99
N LYS A 300 -1.83 18.09 17.78
CA LYS A 300 -2.78 17.17 17.19
C LYS A 300 -2.10 15.84 17.00
N GLU A 301 -2.74 14.74 17.38
CA GLU A 301 -2.27 13.37 17.25
C GLU A 301 -3.25 12.57 16.41
N TYR A 302 -2.75 11.74 15.50
CA TYR A 302 -3.57 10.97 14.54
C TYR A 302 -3.10 9.53 14.53
N ILE A 303 -4.01 8.59 14.73
CA ILE A 303 -3.76 7.15 14.62
C ILE A 303 -4.89 6.48 13.86
N THR A 304 -4.60 5.32 13.28
CA THR A 304 -5.62 4.42 12.74
C THR A 304 -5.54 3.10 13.49
N SER A 305 -6.39 2.95 14.51
CA SER A 305 -6.41 1.78 15.37
C SER A 305 -7.00 0.56 14.65
N TYR A 306 -6.24 -0.55 14.62
CA TYR A 306 -6.77 -1.83 14.16
C TYR A 306 -7.68 -2.49 15.19
N PRO A 307 -7.34 -2.52 16.50
CA PRO A 307 -8.24 -3.08 17.51
C PRO A 307 -9.61 -2.37 17.59
N ASP A 308 -9.62 -1.05 17.38
CA ASP A 308 -10.85 -0.24 17.46
C ASP A 308 -11.51 0.01 16.09
N GLN A 309 -10.86 -0.39 14.99
CA GLN A 309 -11.34 -0.24 13.61
C GLN A 309 -11.76 1.20 13.26
N CYS A 310 -10.97 2.20 13.69
CA CYS A 310 -11.26 3.61 13.48
C CYS A 310 -10.00 4.46 13.29
N ILE A 311 -10.17 5.64 12.71
CA ILE A 311 -9.23 6.75 12.87
C ILE A 311 -9.60 7.47 14.16
N ALA A 312 -8.63 7.65 15.05
CA ALA A 312 -8.76 8.48 16.23
C ALA A 312 -7.83 9.68 16.14
N ILE A 313 -8.36 10.86 16.47
CA ILE A 313 -7.61 12.11 16.44
C ILE A 313 -7.78 12.78 17.80
N ARG A 314 -6.67 13.27 18.36
CA ARG A 314 -6.65 14.02 19.62
C ARG A 314 -6.11 15.41 19.42
N LEU A 315 -6.79 16.40 19.96
CA LEU A 315 -6.35 17.79 20.03
C LEU A 315 -6.12 18.17 21.48
N THR A 316 -4.95 18.71 21.79
CA THR A 316 -4.59 19.21 23.13
C THR A 316 -3.94 20.59 23.05
N ALA A 317 -4.02 21.33 24.14
CA ALA A 317 -3.28 22.58 24.34
C ALA A 317 -2.55 22.53 25.69
N SER A 318 -1.48 23.34 25.85
CA SER A 318 -0.73 23.42 27.11
C SER A 318 -1.49 24.13 28.23
N GLU A 319 -2.61 24.75 27.94
CA GLU A 319 -3.52 25.41 28.86
C GLU A 319 -4.96 24.97 28.60
N ASN A 320 -5.75 24.86 29.67
CA ASN A 320 -7.17 24.51 29.58
C ASN A 320 -8.00 25.59 28.88
N GLY A 321 -9.09 25.17 28.20
CA GLY A 321 -10.02 26.09 27.56
C GLY A 321 -9.45 26.73 26.28
N LYS A 322 -8.42 26.21 25.66
CA LYS A 322 -7.77 26.82 24.49
C LYS A 322 -8.10 26.15 23.15
N ILE A 323 -8.99 25.18 23.10
CA ILE A 323 -9.36 24.53 21.85
C ILE A 323 -10.69 25.08 21.36
N ASN A 324 -10.65 25.76 20.21
CA ASN A 324 -11.78 26.34 19.49
C ASN A 324 -11.78 25.82 18.07
N GLN A 325 -12.60 24.81 17.77
CA GLN A 325 -12.55 24.12 16.48
C GLN A 325 -13.95 23.83 15.96
N LYS A 326 -14.08 23.82 14.61
CA LYS A 326 -15.25 23.29 13.91
C LYS A 326 -14.86 22.03 13.16
N PHE A 327 -15.70 21.01 13.22
CA PHE A 327 -15.51 19.70 12.59
C PHE A 327 -16.63 19.44 11.60
N TYR A 328 -16.27 19.05 10.37
CA TYR A 328 -17.24 18.69 9.34
C TYR A 328 -16.66 17.69 8.34
N MET A 329 -17.54 16.90 7.71
CA MET A 329 -17.15 15.90 6.73
C MET A 329 -17.68 16.24 5.35
N TYR A 330 -16.92 15.86 4.34
CA TYR A 330 -17.30 15.92 2.92
C TYR A 330 -17.42 14.53 2.34
N ASN A 331 -18.57 14.22 1.73
CA ASN A 331 -18.85 13.00 0.98
C ASN A 331 -18.72 13.27 -0.53
N PRO A 332 -17.64 12.83 -1.21
CA PRO A 332 -17.46 13.07 -2.64
C PRO A 332 -18.41 12.22 -3.52
N ASN A 333 -19.07 11.19 -2.94
CA ASN A 333 -19.80 10.16 -3.68
C ASN A 333 -21.32 10.24 -3.54
N GLY A 334 -21.87 11.22 -2.82
CA GLY A 334 -23.30 11.25 -2.57
C GLY A 334 -23.79 12.41 -1.73
N LYS A 335 -24.80 12.16 -0.91
CA LYS A 335 -25.52 13.16 -0.11
C LYS A 335 -24.61 13.89 0.89
N GLU A 336 -24.99 15.12 1.21
CA GLU A 336 -24.40 15.92 2.28
C GLU A 336 -24.36 15.16 3.61
N THR A 337 -23.38 15.50 4.45
CA THR A 337 -23.28 14.95 5.81
C THR A 337 -24.43 15.49 6.67
N VAL A 338 -25.04 14.62 7.44
CA VAL A 338 -26.04 14.99 8.45
C VAL A 338 -25.38 15.01 9.82
N TYR A 339 -25.61 16.09 10.58
CA TYR A 339 -25.01 16.28 11.89
C TYR A 339 -26.09 16.26 12.97
N GLU A 340 -25.89 15.48 14.04
CA GLU A 340 -26.78 15.39 15.20
C GLU A 340 -25.98 14.97 16.45
N ASP A 341 -26.20 15.61 17.56
CA ASP A 341 -25.67 15.26 18.89
C ASP A 341 -24.14 14.99 18.92
N GLY A 342 -23.38 15.87 18.28
CA GLY A 342 -21.92 15.76 18.23
C GLY A 342 -21.41 14.67 17.30
N ALA A 343 -22.25 14.12 16.43
CA ALA A 343 -21.90 13.16 15.40
C ALA A 343 -22.21 13.69 13.99
N GLY A 344 -21.41 13.29 13.02
CA GLY A 344 -21.66 13.52 11.60
C GLY A 344 -21.76 12.18 10.88
N VAL A 345 -22.72 12.05 9.96
CA VAL A 345 -22.99 10.81 9.23
C VAL A 345 -23.25 11.10 7.76
N TYR A 346 -22.69 10.26 6.89
CA TYR A 346 -23.12 10.14 5.52
C TYR A 346 -23.09 8.70 5.02
N TYR A 347 -23.84 8.44 3.97
CA TYR A 347 -23.95 7.12 3.36
C TYR A 347 -24.31 7.23 1.88
N GLY A 348 -24.18 6.12 1.17
CA GLY A 348 -24.57 6.02 -0.23
C GLY A 348 -24.47 4.59 -0.75
N LYS A 349 -24.65 4.46 -2.06
CA LYS A 349 -24.61 3.17 -2.74
C LYS A 349 -24.01 3.36 -4.14
N PHE A 350 -23.13 2.43 -4.52
CA PHE A 350 -22.70 2.24 -5.90
C PHE A 350 -23.47 1.08 -6.56
N GLN A 351 -23.00 0.58 -7.69
CA GLN A 351 -23.66 -0.51 -8.42
C GLN A 351 -23.92 -1.73 -7.54
N LEU A 352 -22.96 -2.11 -6.73
CA LEU A 352 -23.04 -3.30 -5.89
C LEU A 352 -22.98 -2.96 -4.40
N VAL A 353 -21.96 -2.25 -3.96
CA VAL A 353 -21.73 -1.97 -2.53
C VAL A 353 -22.48 -0.73 -2.04
N SER A 354 -23.01 -0.83 -0.83
CA SER A 354 -23.44 0.32 -0.02
C SER A 354 -22.32 0.73 0.92
N TYR A 355 -22.22 2.02 1.24
CA TYR A 355 -21.20 2.56 2.14
C TYR A 355 -21.81 3.46 3.21
N TYR A 356 -21.12 3.56 4.35
CA TYR A 356 -21.52 4.37 5.49
C TYR A 356 -20.28 4.89 6.22
N ALA A 357 -20.29 6.18 6.61
CA ALA A 357 -19.29 6.79 7.46
C ALA A 357 -19.93 7.52 8.62
N LYS A 358 -19.31 7.46 9.79
CA LYS A 358 -19.70 8.17 10.99
C LYS A 358 -18.45 8.75 11.67
N MET A 359 -18.50 10.04 12.03
CA MET A 359 -17.61 10.63 13.02
C MET A 359 -18.36 10.95 14.30
N LYS A 360 -17.62 11.01 15.43
CA LYS A 360 -18.08 11.54 16.70
C LYS A 360 -17.02 12.44 17.31
N VAL A 361 -17.45 13.62 17.78
CA VAL A 361 -16.59 14.59 18.45
C VAL A 361 -16.85 14.52 19.95
N ILE A 362 -15.79 14.43 20.74
CA ILE A 362 -15.84 14.21 22.19
C ILE A 362 -14.93 15.26 22.85
N PRO A 363 -15.49 16.42 23.27
CA PRO A 363 -14.74 17.42 24.01
C PRO A 363 -14.61 17.05 25.50
N ILE A 364 -13.50 17.44 26.09
CA ILE A 364 -13.30 17.48 27.54
C ILE A 364 -13.23 18.98 27.91
N GLY A 365 -14.14 19.39 28.76
CA GLY A 365 -14.34 20.84 29.07
C GLY A 365 -15.02 21.59 27.91
N GLY A 366 -15.25 22.90 28.12
CA GLY A 366 -15.82 23.79 27.12
C GLY A 366 -17.28 23.51 26.75
N THR A 367 -17.68 23.95 25.56
CA THR A 367 -19.03 23.79 25.02
C THR A 367 -19.02 23.21 23.62
N MET A 368 -20.03 22.43 23.29
CA MET A 368 -20.22 21.85 21.95
C MET A 368 -21.62 22.19 21.42
N THR A 369 -21.69 22.62 20.18
CA THR A 369 -22.92 22.86 19.43
C THR A 369 -22.87 22.12 18.10
N THR A 370 -24.04 21.66 17.64
CA THR A 370 -24.18 20.95 16.35
C THR A 370 -25.23 21.68 15.52
N ASP A 371 -24.89 21.97 14.27
CA ASP A 371 -25.81 22.55 13.28
C ASP A 371 -25.67 21.81 11.93
N ASP A 372 -26.42 22.26 10.91
CA ASP A 372 -26.41 21.63 9.57
C ASP A 372 -25.06 21.73 8.85
N THR A 373 -24.13 22.54 9.35
CA THR A 373 -22.82 22.82 8.73
C THR A 373 -21.66 22.13 9.44
N GLY A 374 -21.92 21.51 10.59
CA GLY A 374 -20.90 20.79 11.36
C GLY A 374 -21.06 20.84 12.88
N ILE A 375 -20.00 20.49 13.56
CA ILE A 375 -19.92 20.43 15.02
C ILE A 375 -18.89 21.46 15.48
N THR A 376 -19.31 22.41 16.30
CA THR A 376 -18.44 23.46 16.84
C THR A 376 -18.17 23.21 18.32
N VAL A 377 -16.88 23.20 18.68
CA VAL A 377 -16.39 23.09 20.06
C VAL A 377 -15.68 24.41 20.41
N LYS A 378 -15.96 24.96 21.60
CA LYS A 378 -15.33 26.18 22.12
C LYS A 378 -14.83 25.97 23.54
N GLU A 379 -13.67 26.54 23.81
CA GLU A 379 -13.04 26.58 25.16
C GLU A 379 -12.85 25.18 25.76
N ALA A 380 -12.56 24.15 24.92
CA ALA A 380 -12.28 22.83 25.43
C ALA A 380 -10.82 22.69 25.89
N ASP A 381 -10.59 21.80 26.85
CA ASP A 381 -9.28 21.41 27.34
C ASP A 381 -8.62 20.39 26.41
N GLU A 382 -9.42 19.47 25.93
CA GLU A 382 -9.04 18.42 24.97
C GLU A 382 -10.24 18.09 24.06
N VAL A 383 -9.97 17.66 22.84
CA VAL A 383 -10.99 17.10 21.93
C VAL A 383 -10.48 15.80 21.33
N MET A 384 -11.29 14.75 21.43
CA MET A 384 -11.07 13.50 20.71
C MET A 384 -12.11 13.36 19.59
N ILE A 385 -11.68 12.92 18.42
CA ILE A 385 -12.56 12.61 17.28
C ILE A 385 -12.37 11.13 16.93
N ILE A 386 -13.48 10.40 16.83
CA ILE A 386 -13.51 9.04 16.34
C ILE A 386 -14.21 9.02 14.98
N LEU A 387 -13.53 8.49 13.97
CA LEU A 387 -14.04 8.36 12.60
C LEU A 387 -13.94 6.90 12.15
N ALA A 388 -15.05 6.32 11.72
CA ALA A 388 -15.07 5.02 11.07
C ALA A 388 -15.96 5.02 9.82
N GLY A 389 -15.65 4.14 8.91
CA GLY A 389 -16.42 3.92 7.70
C GLY A 389 -16.27 2.49 7.20
N GLY A 390 -17.00 2.14 6.17
CA GLY A 390 -16.93 0.84 5.54
C GLY A 390 -18.07 0.59 4.57
N THR A 391 -18.05 -0.59 3.97
CA THR A 391 -19.08 -1.05 3.04
C THR A 391 -19.70 -2.36 3.52
N ASN A 392 -20.74 -2.81 2.80
CA ASN A 392 -21.31 -4.15 2.99
C ASN A 392 -20.62 -5.22 2.13
N PHE A 393 -19.41 -4.96 1.61
CA PHE A 393 -18.62 -5.96 0.88
C PHE A 393 -18.27 -7.15 1.79
N ASN A 394 -18.49 -8.37 1.25
CA ASN A 394 -18.13 -9.62 1.91
C ASN A 394 -17.65 -10.64 0.85
N PRO A 395 -16.35 -10.95 0.79
CA PRO A 395 -15.80 -11.87 -0.23
C PRO A 395 -16.26 -13.32 -0.05
N ALA A 396 -16.79 -13.69 1.12
CA ALA A 396 -17.32 -15.04 1.36
C ALA A 396 -18.74 -15.26 0.77
N GLN A 397 -19.44 -14.18 0.42
CA GLN A 397 -20.75 -14.26 -0.21
C GLN A 397 -20.61 -14.37 -1.73
N LEU A 398 -21.36 -15.28 -2.37
CA LEU A 398 -21.37 -15.37 -3.84
C LEU A 398 -21.88 -14.10 -4.53
N SER A 399 -22.64 -13.27 -3.80
CA SER A 399 -23.06 -11.93 -4.23
C SER A 399 -22.03 -10.84 -3.97
N TYR A 400 -20.92 -11.14 -3.29
CA TYR A 400 -19.90 -10.21 -2.79
C TYR A 400 -20.38 -9.20 -1.75
N ILE A 401 -21.61 -9.27 -1.29
CA ILE A 401 -22.20 -8.31 -0.35
C ILE A 401 -23.05 -8.99 0.72
N ASP A 402 -23.01 -8.42 1.93
CA ASP A 402 -23.97 -8.66 3.00
C ASP A 402 -25.21 -7.75 2.86
N ASP A 403 -26.24 -7.98 3.69
CA ASP A 403 -27.39 -7.10 3.75
C ASP A 403 -26.96 -5.68 4.19
N ALA A 404 -27.22 -4.72 3.33
CA ALA A 404 -26.88 -3.32 3.55
C ALA A 404 -27.59 -2.69 4.76
N SER A 405 -28.72 -3.26 5.22
CA SER A 405 -29.48 -2.77 6.38
C SER A 405 -28.69 -2.85 7.69
N THR A 406 -27.70 -3.74 7.77
CA THR A 406 -26.85 -3.93 8.98
C THR A 406 -25.64 -3.00 9.02
N LEU A 407 -25.27 -2.36 7.90
CA LEU A 407 -24.04 -1.60 7.78
C LEU A 407 -23.99 -0.40 8.72
N ALA A 408 -25.08 0.39 8.77
CA ALA A 408 -25.17 1.58 9.62
C ALA A 408 -25.00 1.24 11.11
N SER A 409 -25.64 0.18 11.57
CA SER A 409 -25.50 -0.27 12.97
C SER A 409 -24.09 -0.77 13.28
N LYS A 410 -23.48 -1.52 12.37
CA LYS A 410 -22.10 -2.04 12.52
C LYS A 410 -21.08 -0.89 12.63
N ILE A 411 -21.15 0.13 11.77
CA ILE A 411 -20.23 1.27 11.84
C ILE A 411 -20.52 2.14 13.05
N THR A 412 -21.80 2.35 13.38
CA THR A 412 -22.20 3.10 14.58
C THR A 412 -21.66 2.45 15.84
N GLU A 413 -21.78 1.14 15.98
CA GLU A 413 -21.26 0.39 17.12
C GLU A 413 -19.73 0.54 17.27
N ARG A 414 -18.96 0.50 16.16
CA ARG A 414 -17.52 0.74 16.18
C ARG A 414 -17.19 2.12 16.76
N VAL A 415 -17.83 3.17 16.24
CA VAL A 415 -17.62 4.55 16.69
C VAL A 415 -18.00 4.71 18.15
N ASP A 416 -19.18 4.20 18.54
CA ASP A 416 -19.70 4.36 19.90
C ASP A 416 -18.91 3.54 20.94
N ASN A 417 -18.34 2.39 20.56
CA ASN A 417 -17.46 1.61 21.44
C ASN A 417 -16.09 2.28 21.61
N ALA A 418 -15.49 2.80 20.54
CA ALA A 418 -14.25 3.56 20.62
C ALA A 418 -14.43 4.86 21.43
N ALA A 419 -15.56 5.55 21.26
CA ALA A 419 -15.91 6.77 21.96
C ALA A 419 -16.09 6.64 23.48
N LYS A 420 -16.26 5.42 23.99
CA LYS A 420 -16.32 5.13 25.44
C LYS A 420 -14.95 5.01 26.09
N LYS A 421 -13.90 4.89 25.28
CA LYS A 421 -12.52 4.74 25.74
C LYS A 421 -11.84 6.11 25.87
N THR A 422 -10.85 6.16 26.73
CA THR A 422 -9.91 7.29 26.77
C THR A 422 -8.94 7.24 25.59
N TRP A 423 -8.32 8.37 25.25
CA TRP A 423 -7.25 8.39 24.27
C TRP A 423 -6.14 7.38 24.59
N THR A 424 -5.71 7.32 25.84
CA THR A 424 -4.63 6.43 26.28
C THR A 424 -4.98 4.96 26.02
N GLU A 425 -6.21 4.52 26.31
CA GLU A 425 -6.63 3.15 26.04
C GLU A 425 -6.63 2.80 24.54
N ILE A 426 -7.06 3.73 23.69
CA ILE A 426 -7.04 3.53 22.22
C ILE A 426 -5.60 3.53 21.72
N TYR A 427 -4.80 4.49 22.16
CA TYR A 427 -3.41 4.68 21.75
C TYR A 427 -2.53 3.48 22.16
N ASP A 428 -2.61 3.02 23.41
CA ASP A 428 -1.82 1.90 23.89
C ASP A 428 -2.19 0.59 23.15
N ALA A 429 -3.48 0.38 22.89
CA ALA A 429 -3.95 -0.76 22.10
C ALA A 429 -3.43 -0.70 20.67
N HIS A 430 -3.47 0.48 20.03
CA HIS A 430 -2.94 0.72 18.70
C HIS A 430 -1.43 0.44 18.62
N VAL A 431 -0.65 1.04 19.53
CA VAL A 431 0.82 0.89 19.55
C VAL A 431 1.21 -0.56 19.77
N LYS A 432 0.57 -1.24 20.72
CA LYS A 432 0.83 -2.65 21.02
C LYS A 432 0.55 -3.56 19.81
N ASP A 433 -0.57 -3.35 19.12
CA ASP A 433 -0.93 -4.12 17.92
C ASP A 433 0.05 -3.87 16.79
N TYR A 434 0.34 -2.61 16.49
CA TYR A 434 1.26 -2.23 15.43
C TYR A 434 2.69 -2.74 15.66
N GLN A 435 3.22 -2.54 16.84
CA GLN A 435 4.57 -2.96 17.22
C GLN A 435 4.75 -4.48 17.25
N ALA A 436 3.68 -5.25 17.43
CA ALA A 436 3.73 -6.69 17.31
C ALA A 436 4.16 -7.16 15.90
N PHE A 437 4.02 -6.31 14.88
CA PHE A 437 4.54 -6.54 13.53
C PHE A 437 5.83 -5.76 13.27
N PHE A 438 5.83 -4.46 13.54
CA PHE A 438 6.94 -3.59 13.15
C PHE A 438 8.26 -3.96 13.81
N ASN A 439 8.23 -4.31 15.10
CA ASN A 439 9.43 -4.62 15.88
C ASN A 439 10.05 -6.01 15.61
N ARG A 440 9.40 -6.84 14.78
CA ARG A 440 9.93 -8.17 14.44
C ARG A 440 11.22 -8.11 13.61
N SER A 441 11.41 -7.04 12.85
CA SER A 441 12.61 -6.87 12.05
C SER A 441 13.15 -5.46 12.17
N LYS A 442 14.47 -5.36 12.31
CA LYS A 442 15.19 -4.09 12.48
C LYS A 442 16.43 -4.07 11.61
N LEU A 443 16.52 -3.06 10.74
CA LEU A 443 17.75 -2.71 10.04
C LEU A 443 18.45 -1.56 10.77
N THR A 444 19.75 -1.68 10.96
CA THR A 444 20.62 -0.61 11.47
C THR A 444 21.76 -0.39 10.48
N ILE A 445 21.95 0.86 10.07
CA ILE A 445 23.10 1.30 9.26
C ILE A 445 23.85 2.31 10.11
N GLU A 446 25.07 1.96 10.52
CA GLU A 446 25.85 2.82 11.40
C GLU A 446 26.20 4.15 10.70
N GLY A 447 26.04 5.26 11.41
CA GLY A 447 26.24 6.62 10.89
C GLY A 447 25.00 7.26 10.27
N ALA A 448 23.85 6.57 10.17
CA ALA A 448 22.59 7.19 9.77
C ALA A 448 22.08 8.17 10.84
N GLU A 449 21.71 9.39 10.46
CA GLU A 449 21.26 10.43 11.39
C GLU A 449 20.05 11.18 10.86
N ASN A 450 18.97 11.27 11.65
CA ASN A 450 17.72 11.99 11.31
C ASN A 450 17.77 13.45 11.81
N THR A 451 18.72 14.23 11.29
CA THR A 451 18.96 15.63 11.65
C THR A 451 18.31 16.65 10.72
N TYR A 452 17.76 16.22 9.61
CA TYR A 452 17.10 17.04 8.59
C TYR A 452 15.64 16.61 8.43
N ASP A 453 14.74 17.57 8.15
CA ASP A 453 13.39 17.22 7.73
C ASP A 453 13.40 16.36 6.46
N THR A 454 12.33 15.57 6.25
CA THR A 454 12.29 14.55 5.19
C THR A 454 12.47 15.16 3.80
N LYS A 455 11.90 16.35 3.55
CA LYS A 455 12.13 17.08 2.29
C LYS A 455 13.61 17.39 2.10
N ALA A 456 14.26 17.90 3.13
CA ALA A 456 15.69 18.21 3.08
C ALA A 456 16.55 16.95 2.95
N LEU A 457 16.15 15.79 3.54
CA LEU A 457 16.84 14.52 3.30
C LEU A 457 16.81 14.14 1.82
N VAL A 458 15.63 14.22 1.18
CA VAL A 458 15.48 13.92 -0.27
C VAL A 458 16.28 14.90 -1.11
N ASP A 459 16.20 16.20 -0.86
CA ASP A 459 16.93 17.21 -1.60
C ASP A 459 18.47 17.03 -1.48
N ARG A 460 18.96 16.72 -0.28
CA ARG A 460 20.39 16.44 -0.03
C ARG A 460 20.86 15.17 -0.71
N TYR A 461 20.05 14.10 -0.67
CA TYR A 461 20.33 12.84 -1.33
C TYR A 461 20.51 13.02 -2.84
N ASN A 462 19.71 13.86 -3.44
CA ASN A 462 19.75 14.17 -4.89
C ASN A 462 20.84 15.18 -5.28
N ASN A 463 21.42 15.87 -4.29
CA ASN A 463 22.49 16.84 -4.55
C ASN A 463 23.87 16.16 -4.59
N THR A 464 24.43 15.99 -5.77
CA THR A 464 25.72 15.32 -5.98
C THR A 464 26.90 16.05 -5.34
N SER A 465 26.79 17.33 -5.02
CA SER A 465 27.82 18.08 -4.28
C SER A 465 27.82 17.77 -2.79
N ILE A 466 26.67 17.30 -2.26
CA ILE A 466 26.49 16.89 -0.87
C ILE A 466 26.68 15.38 -0.76
N ASN A 467 25.87 14.61 -1.46
CA ASN A 467 25.91 13.15 -1.48
C ASN A 467 27.01 12.64 -2.44
N ARG A 468 28.26 12.84 -2.04
CA ARG A 468 29.43 12.51 -2.88
C ARG A 468 29.78 11.03 -2.84
N THR A 469 29.69 10.43 -1.67
CA THR A 469 30.19 9.08 -1.41
C THR A 469 29.06 8.08 -1.16
N GLY A 470 27.85 8.54 -0.88
CA GLY A 470 26.72 7.73 -0.40
C GLY A 470 26.83 7.33 1.06
N LYS A 471 27.91 7.74 1.77
CA LYS A 471 28.14 7.46 3.21
C LYS A 471 27.76 8.63 4.10
N GLU A 472 27.21 9.70 3.54
CA GLU A 472 26.76 10.85 4.32
C GLU A 472 25.62 10.44 5.27
N PRO A 473 25.64 10.87 6.53
CA PRO A 473 24.63 10.46 7.52
C PRO A 473 23.19 10.66 7.06
N SER A 474 22.92 11.77 6.36
CA SER A 474 21.60 12.06 5.79
C SER A 474 21.21 11.11 4.64
N SER A 475 22.20 10.59 3.89
CA SER A 475 21.95 9.65 2.79
C SER A 475 21.63 8.26 3.33
N LEU A 476 22.41 7.78 4.30
CA LEU A 476 22.17 6.52 4.98
C LEU A 476 20.81 6.55 5.70
N MET A 477 20.44 7.72 6.24
CA MET A 477 19.14 7.89 6.92
C MET A 477 17.97 7.78 5.96
N LEU A 478 18.04 8.38 4.76
CA LEU A 478 16.96 8.27 3.78
C LEU A 478 16.78 6.81 3.33
N GLU A 479 17.86 6.07 3.07
CA GLU A 479 17.81 4.65 2.71
C GLU A 479 17.19 3.80 3.82
N LEU A 480 17.57 4.06 5.07
CA LEU A 480 17.02 3.39 6.25
C LEU A 480 15.53 3.70 6.45
N LEU A 481 15.12 4.97 6.28
CA LEU A 481 13.72 5.38 6.35
C LEU A 481 12.91 4.70 5.25
N TYR A 482 13.40 4.67 4.02
CA TYR A 482 12.67 4.12 2.88
C TYR A 482 12.40 2.61 3.02
N TYR A 483 13.39 1.84 3.50
CA TYR A 483 13.19 0.42 3.83
C TYR A 483 12.09 0.23 4.89
N ASN A 484 12.18 0.95 6.00
CA ASN A 484 11.20 0.84 7.09
C ASN A 484 9.82 1.39 6.69
N TYR A 485 9.79 2.37 5.80
CA TYR A 485 8.55 2.92 5.25
C TYR A 485 7.80 1.88 4.40
N GLY A 486 8.50 1.07 3.60
CA GLY A 486 7.87 -0.05 2.89
C GLY A 486 7.22 -1.05 3.85
N ARG A 487 7.87 -1.42 4.96
CA ARG A 487 7.27 -2.26 6.00
C ARG A 487 6.05 -1.59 6.66
N TYR A 488 6.16 -0.31 7.02
CA TYR A 488 5.06 0.50 7.54
C TYR A 488 3.85 0.50 6.61
N LEU A 489 4.06 0.77 5.33
CA LEU A 489 2.99 0.82 4.33
C LEU A 489 2.29 -0.54 4.18
N LEU A 490 3.00 -1.66 4.26
CA LEU A 490 2.40 -2.99 4.19
C LEU A 490 1.53 -3.28 5.43
N ILE A 491 2.00 -2.98 6.63
CA ILE A 491 1.23 -3.11 7.88
C ILE A 491 -0.04 -2.25 7.81
N SER A 492 0.09 -1.04 7.27
CA SER A 492 -0.98 -0.05 7.20
C SER A 492 -1.99 -0.30 6.06
N SER A 493 -1.68 -1.19 5.07
CA SER A 493 -2.53 -1.40 3.89
C SER A 493 -2.99 -2.84 3.64
N SER A 494 -2.53 -3.83 4.39
CA SER A 494 -2.83 -5.23 4.11
C SER A 494 -3.27 -6.04 5.34
N ARG A 495 -4.44 -5.71 5.90
CA ARG A 495 -5.09 -6.39 7.03
C ARG A 495 -6.61 -6.20 6.95
N GLY A 496 -7.34 -6.91 7.78
CA GLY A 496 -8.75 -6.66 8.14
C GLY A 496 -9.79 -7.21 7.18
N VAL A 497 -9.50 -7.27 5.89
CA VAL A 497 -10.36 -7.86 4.86
C VAL A 497 -9.51 -8.67 3.89
N GLU A 498 -10.07 -9.73 3.33
CA GLU A 498 -9.39 -10.63 2.39
C GLU A 498 -9.27 -10.03 0.99
N LEU A 499 -8.60 -8.90 0.93
CA LEU A 499 -8.28 -8.17 -0.30
C LEU A 499 -6.83 -7.69 -0.25
N PRO A 500 -6.11 -7.72 -1.36
CA PRO A 500 -4.76 -7.16 -1.42
C PRO A 500 -4.76 -5.62 -1.32
N ALA A 501 -3.58 -5.06 -1.04
CA ALA A 501 -3.27 -3.69 -1.37
C ALA A 501 -3.34 -3.52 -2.90
N ASN A 502 -4.12 -2.53 -3.38
CA ASN A 502 -4.24 -2.23 -4.80
C ASN A 502 -3.05 -1.37 -5.30
N LEU A 503 -3.11 -0.83 -6.53
CA LEU A 503 -2.03 0.02 -7.08
C LEU A 503 -1.64 1.22 -6.20
N GLN A 504 -2.54 1.68 -5.33
CA GLN A 504 -2.30 2.77 -4.39
C GLN A 504 -2.38 2.32 -2.91
N GLY A 505 -2.26 1.03 -2.65
CA GLY A 505 -2.42 0.46 -1.31
C GLY A 505 -3.87 0.54 -0.84
N ILE A 506 -4.15 1.52 0.02
CA ILE A 506 -5.51 1.90 0.44
C ILE A 506 -5.77 3.40 0.29
N TRP A 507 -4.80 4.18 -0.21
CA TRP A 507 -4.87 5.65 -0.26
C TRP A 507 -5.22 6.13 -1.68
N ASN A 508 -6.34 6.82 -1.80
CA ASN A 508 -6.82 7.39 -3.05
C ASN A 508 -7.74 8.59 -2.79
N ASN A 509 -7.49 9.73 -3.42
CA ASN A 509 -8.30 10.93 -3.31
C ASN A 509 -9.16 11.22 -4.55
N SER A 510 -9.24 10.28 -5.50
CA SER A 510 -9.91 10.48 -6.79
C SER A 510 -11.09 9.52 -6.98
N ALA A 511 -12.12 9.96 -7.69
CA ALA A 511 -13.17 9.10 -8.22
C ALA A 511 -12.73 8.34 -9.48
N ASN A 512 -11.69 8.84 -10.16
CA ASN A 512 -11.10 8.24 -11.36
C ASN A 512 -9.57 8.16 -11.20
N PRO A 513 -9.08 7.29 -10.31
CA PRO A 513 -7.64 7.14 -10.09
C PRO A 513 -6.95 6.56 -11.34
N PRO A 514 -5.64 6.81 -11.50
CA PRO A 514 -4.85 6.18 -12.54
C PRO A 514 -5.04 4.66 -12.54
N TRP A 515 -5.27 4.08 -13.72
CA TRP A 515 -5.58 2.64 -13.92
C TRP A 515 -6.69 2.12 -12.99
N GLN A 516 -7.66 2.97 -12.64
CA GLN A 516 -8.76 2.70 -11.71
C GLN A 516 -8.29 2.25 -10.31
N SER A 517 -7.01 2.37 -10.00
CA SER A 517 -6.37 1.80 -8.80
C SER A 517 -6.66 0.31 -8.64
N ASP A 518 -6.61 -0.43 -9.75
CA ASP A 518 -7.00 -1.84 -9.83
C ASP A 518 -6.02 -2.78 -9.12
N ILE A 519 -6.37 -4.07 -9.07
CA ILE A 519 -5.49 -5.15 -8.63
C ILE A 519 -4.78 -5.63 -9.91
N HIS A 520 -3.64 -5.00 -10.22
CA HIS A 520 -2.90 -5.19 -11.47
C HIS A 520 -1.98 -6.40 -11.37
N SER A 521 -2.19 -7.39 -12.26
CA SER A 521 -1.63 -8.73 -12.09
C SER A 521 -0.44 -9.07 -13.00
N ASN A 522 0.10 -8.11 -13.72
CA ASN A 522 1.26 -8.39 -14.59
C ASN A 522 2.62 -8.06 -13.97
N ILE A 523 2.64 -7.54 -12.73
CA ILE A 523 3.79 -7.30 -11.84
C ILE A 523 3.36 -6.65 -10.52
N ASN A 524 2.42 -5.69 -10.53
CA ASN A 524 2.24 -4.70 -9.46
C ASN A 524 1.75 -5.34 -8.15
N VAL A 525 0.63 -6.07 -8.18
CA VAL A 525 0.13 -6.73 -6.98
C VAL A 525 1.09 -7.79 -6.46
N GLN A 526 1.81 -8.49 -7.33
CA GLN A 526 2.83 -9.45 -6.93
C GLN A 526 3.96 -8.73 -6.16
N MET A 527 4.45 -7.62 -6.68
CA MET A 527 5.49 -6.81 -6.05
C MET A 527 5.07 -6.27 -4.68
N ASN A 528 3.77 -5.93 -4.51
CA ASN A 528 3.25 -5.47 -3.22
C ASN A 528 3.52 -6.46 -2.08
N TYR A 529 3.64 -7.76 -2.38
CA TYR A 529 3.82 -8.80 -1.38
C TYR A 529 5.21 -9.43 -1.33
N TRP A 530 6.15 -8.99 -2.16
CA TRP A 530 7.52 -9.49 -2.10
C TRP A 530 8.21 -9.28 -0.74
N PRO A 531 8.00 -8.17 0.00
CA PRO A 531 8.63 -8.01 1.31
C PRO A 531 7.94 -8.81 2.42
N ALA A 532 6.71 -9.32 2.23
CA ALA A 532 5.89 -9.86 3.32
C ALA A 532 6.58 -10.99 4.09
N GLU A 533 7.12 -11.97 3.38
CA GLU A 533 7.77 -13.12 4.03
C GLU A 533 9.15 -12.76 4.56
N SER A 534 10.02 -12.21 3.71
CA SER A 534 11.43 -11.94 4.05
C SER A 534 11.60 -10.92 5.17
N THR A 535 10.67 -9.96 5.34
CA THR A 535 10.71 -8.92 6.38
C THR A 535 9.87 -9.23 7.62
N ASN A 536 9.50 -10.50 7.82
CA ASN A 536 8.78 -11.02 9.01
C ASN A 536 7.35 -10.47 9.17
N LEU A 537 6.60 -10.42 8.07
CA LEU A 537 5.24 -9.90 7.98
C LEU A 537 4.29 -10.90 7.28
N SER A 538 4.50 -12.20 7.47
CA SER A 538 3.78 -13.29 6.77
C SER A 538 2.26 -13.21 6.89
N GLU A 539 1.74 -12.77 8.05
CA GLU A 539 0.29 -12.63 8.26
C GLU A 539 -0.32 -11.55 7.35
N LEU A 540 0.47 -10.57 6.92
CA LEU A 540 0.03 -9.51 6.02
C LEU A 540 0.00 -9.94 4.54
N HIS A 541 0.59 -11.10 4.23
CA HIS A 541 0.44 -11.77 2.94
C HIS A 541 -0.94 -12.42 2.79
N LYS A 542 -1.51 -12.93 3.88
CA LYS A 542 -2.77 -13.69 3.87
C LYS A 542 -3.95 -13.00 3.19
N PRO A 543 -4.17 -11.68 3.31
CA PRO A 543 -5.27 -11.03 2.59
C PRO A 543 -5.20 -11.21 1.06
N PHE A 544 -4.00 -11.20 0.48
CA PHE A 544 -3.79 -11.49 -0.94
C PHE A 544 -3.97 -12.97 -1.27
N LEU A 545 -3.40 -13.86 -0.45
CA LEU A 545 -3.51 -15.29 -0.65
C LEU A 545 -4.96 -15.77 -0.56
N ASN A 546 -5.74 -15.22 0.39
CA ASN A 546 -7.16 -15.51 0.53
C ASN A 546 -8.00 -14.90 -0.61
N TYR A 547 -7.63 -13.70 -1.11
CA TYR A 547 -8.24 -13.15 -2.33
C TYR A 547 -8.07 -14.11 -3.51
N ILE A 548 -6.87 -14.64 -3.73
CA ILE A 548 -6.60 -15.61 -4.79
C ILE A 548 -7.45 -16.88 -4.58
N TYR A 549 -7.50 -17.40 -3.36
CA TYR A 549 -8.31 -18.58 -3.02
C TYR A 549 -9.80 -18.34 -3.29
N ASN A 550 -10.34 -17.21 -2.81
CA ASN A 550 -11.75 -16.87 -3.01
C ASN A 550 -12.10 -16.79 -4.50
N MET A 551 -11.29 -16.11 -5.31
CA MET A 551 -11.54 -15.92 -6.74
C MET A 551 -11.33 -17.21 -7.54
N ALA A 552 -10.33 -18.01 -7.20
CA ALA A 552 -10.00 -19.24 -7.92
C ALA A 552 -10.90 -20.43 -7.56
N ILE A 553 -11.32 -20.53 -6.30
CA ILE A 553 -11.98 -21.74 -5.76
C ILE A 553 -13.45 -21.46 -5.40
N VAL A 554 -13.74 -20.36 -4.69
CA VAL A 554 -15.11 -20.09 -4.19
C VAL A 554 -15.99 -19.52 -5.31
N HIS A 555 -15.52 -18.47 -5.99
CA HIS A 555 -16.27 -17.80 -7.04
C HIS A 555 -16.09 -18.45 -8.43
N ASP A 556 -16.92 -18.09 -9.40
CA ASP A 556 -16.95 -18.72 -10.73
C ASP A 556 -16.38 -17.83 -11.85
N GLU A 557 -16.11 -16.55 -11.58
CA GLU A 557 -15.67 -15.59 -12.58
C GLU A 557 -14.36 -16.04 -13.23
N TRP A 558 -13.34 -16.37 -12.44
CA TRP A 558 -12.04 -16.80 -12.96
C TRP A 558 -12.06 -18.19 -13.61
N LYS A 559 -12.96 -19.07 -13.20
CA LYS A 559 -13.24 -20.34 -13.88
C LYS A 559 -13.91 -20.10 -15.24
N THR A 560 -14.75 -19.05 -15.34
CA THR A 560 -15.37 -18.63 -16.59
C THR A 560 -14.32 -18.09 -17.58
N TYR A 561 -13.33 -17.33 -17.13
CA TYR A 561 -12.23 -16.87 -17.98
C TYR A 561 -11.36 -18.03 -18.47
N ALA A 562 -11.17 -19.09 -17.67
CA ALA A 562 -10.51 -20.32 -18.14
C ALA A 562 -11.29 -20.98 -19.28
N LYS A 563 -12.61 -21.06 -19.16
CA LYS A 563 -13.46 -21.58 -20.25
C LYS A 563 -13.40 -20.70 -21.50
N ASN A 564 -13.39 -19.37 -21.33
CA ASN A 564 -13.26 -18.44 -22.45
C ASN A 564 -11.92 -18.55 -23.17
N SER A 565 -10.85 -18.96 -22.46
CA SER A 565 -9.53 -19.26 -23.06
C SER A 565 -9.41 -20.69 -23.64
N GLY A 566 -10.53 -21.44 -23.65
CA GLY A 566 -10.64 -22.76 -24.29
C GLY A 566 -10.32 -23.96 -23.40
N GLN A 567 -10.15 -23.79 -22.07
CA GLN A 567 -9.87 -24.85 -21.13
C GLN A 567 -11.14 -25.27 -20.37
N THR A 568 -11.23 -26.57 -20.04
CA THR A 568 -12.37 -27.14 -19.30
C THR A 568 -12.09 -27.19 -17.79
N LYS A 569 -10.83 -27.05 -17.37
CA LYS A 569 -10.35 -27.16 -16.00
C LYS A 569 -9.64 -25.86 -15.56
N GLY A 570 -9.60 -25.67 -14.26
CA GLY A 570 -8.83 -24.63 -13.63
C GLY A 570 -9.46 -23.24 -13.71
N TRP A 571 -8.63 -22.25 -13.60
CA TRP A 571 -9.00 -20.85 -13.50
C TRP A 571 -7.92 -19.97 -14.13
N THR A 572 -8.31 -18.76 -14.55
CA THR A 572 -7.37 -17.71 -14.96
C THR A 572 -7.96 -16.33 -14.73
N CYS A 573 -7.10 -15.31 -14.77
CA CYS A 573 -7.45 -13.90 -14.78
C CYS A 573 -6.55 -13.15 -15.76
N TYR A 574 -6.94 -11.93 -16.08
CA TYR A 574 -6.20 -11.03 -16.99
C TYR A 574 -5.49 -9.94 -16.19
N THR A 575 -4.99 -8.92 -16.87
CA THR A 575 -4.12 -7.90 -16.26
C THR A 575 -4.81 -7.06 -15.20
N GLN A 576 -6.05 -6.61 -15.43
CA GLN A 576 -6.75 -5.67 -14.56
C GLN A 576 -7.92 -6.35 -13.85
N ASN A 577 -7.88 -6.33 -12.51
CA ASN A 577 -8.85 -7.01 -11.67
C ASN A 577 -9.49 -6.05 -10.67
N ASN A 578 -10.75 -6.33 -10.29
CA ASN A 578 -11.43 -5.66 -9.19
C ASN A 578 -11.70 -6.61 -8.01
N ILE A 579 -12.38 -6.10 -6.98
CA ILE A 579 -12.70 -6.89 -5.79
C ILE A 579 -13.88 -7.85 -5.97
N PHE A 580 -14.58 -7.81 -7.12
CA PHE A 580 -15.79 -8.61 -7.41
C PHE A 580 -15.53 -9.72 -8.43
N GLY A 581 -14.27 -10.07 -8.68
CA GLY A 581 -13.89 -11.13 -9.61
C GLY A 581 -13.88 -10.73 -11.09
N HIS A 582 -14.29 -9.50 -11.44
CA HIS A 582 -14.14 -9.02 -12.81
C HIS A 582 -12.65 -8.88 -13.16
N SER A 583 -12.33 -9.32 -14.37
CA SER A 583 -10.96 -9.27 -14.91
C SER A 583 -11.04 -8.97 -16.41
N ASP A 584 -10.23 -8.02 -16.87
CA ASP A 584 -10.15 -7.63 -18.27
C ASP A 584 -8.75 -7.13 -18.64
N PHE A 585 -8.61 -6.57 -19.83
CA PHE A 585 -7.39 -6.05 -20.42
C PHE A 585 -6.33 -7.12 -20.69
N MET A 586 -5.93 -7.24 -21.96
CA MET A 586 -4.96 -8.24 -22.46
C MET A 586 -5.41 -9.68 -22.17
N GLU A 587 -6.50 -10.11 -22.85
CA GLU A 587 -7.11 -11.45 -22.69
C GLU A 587 -6.19 -12.61 -23.10
N ASN A 588 -5.08 -12.34 -23.75
CA ASN A 588 -4.00 -13.30 -24.04
C ASN A 588 -2.88 -13.30 -22.97
N TYR A 589 -3.03 -12.54 -21.89
CA TYR A 589 -2.19 -12.62 -20.70
C TYR A 589 -2.89 -13.50 -19.65
N VAL A 590 -2.87 -14.81 -19.83
CA VAL A 590 -3.53 -15.74 -18.92
C VAL A 590 -2.59 -16.33 -17.86
N ILE A 591 -1.29 -16.09 -18.00
CA ILE A 591 -0.25 -16.62 -17.10
C ILE A 591 -0.26 -15.98 -15.69
N ALA A 592 -1.03 -14.92 -15.47
CA ALA A 592 -1.18 -14.30 -14.15
C ALA A 592 -1.55 -15.33 -13.06
N ASN A 593 -2.32 -16.37 -13.43
CA ASN A 593 -2.71 -17.45 -12.52
C ASN A 593 -1.49 -18.21 -11.97
N ALA A 594 -0.54 -18.57 -12.81
CA ALA A 594 0.68 -19.27 -12.37
C ALA A 594 1.56 -18.35 -11.50
N TRP A 595 1.64 -17.05 -11.83
CA TRP A 595 2.38 -16.10 -11.00
C TRP A 595 1.75 -15.95 -9.61
N TYR A 596 0.43 -15.93 -9.51
CA TYR A 596 -0.27 -15.93 -8.23
C TYR A 596 0.05 -17.18 -7.39
N CYS A 597 0.18 -18.34 -8.03
CA CYS A 597 0.55 -19.57 -7.34
C CYS A 597 1.95 -19.55 -6.70
N THR A 598 2.88 -18.71 -7.22
CA THR A 598 4.21 -18.58 -6.60
C THR A 598 4.13 -17.98 -5.19
N HIS A 599 3.19 -17.07 -4.95
CA HIS A 599 2.95 -16.46 -3.63
C HIS A 599 2.44 -17.47 -2.60
N LEU A 600 1.52 -18.34 -3.02
CA LEU A 600 0.99 -19.40 -2.17
C LEU A 600 2.09 -20.38 -1.74
N TRP A 601 2.92 -20.81 -2.69
CA TRP A 601 4.05 -21.69 -2.41
C TRP A 601 5.12 -21.00 -1.56
N GLN A 602 5.44 -19.75 -1.83
CA GLN A 602 6.41 -18.98 -1.04
C GLN A 602 5.97 -18.84 0.42
N HIS A 603 4.72 -18.54 0.70
CA HIS A 603 4.20 -18.50 2.07
C HIS A 603 4.42 -19.81 2.80
N TYR A 604 4.11 -20.95 2.15
CA TYR A 604 4.40 -22.27 2.74
C TYR A 604 5.90 -22.48 2.99
N ARG A 605 6.77 -22.16 2.05
CA ARG A 605 8.23 -22.34 2.22
C ARG A 605 8.78 -21.57 3.41
N TYR A 606 8.24 -20.39 3.70
CA TYR A 606 8.69 -19.56 4.83
C TYR A 606 8.08 -20.00 6.16
N THR A 607 6.87 -20.52 6.17
CA THR A 607 6.13 -20.86 7.40
C THR A 607 6.14 -22.32 7.76
N LEU A 608 6.23 -23.20 6.77
CA LEU A 608 5.99 -24.63 6.84
C LEU A 608 4.60 -24.99 7.43
N ASP A 609 3.61 -24.09 7.26
CA ASP A 609 2.23 -24.29 7.66
C ASP A 609 1.54 -25.30 6.73
N LYS A 610 1.49 -26.58 7.16
CA LYS A 610 0.87 -27.67 6.39
C LYS A 610 -0.65 -27.52 6.27
N ASP A 611 -1.30 -26.91 7.24
CA ASP A 611 -2.75 -26.68 7.19
C ASP A 611 -3.08 -25.64 6.13
N PHE A 612 -2.31 -24.55 6.05
CA PHE A 612 -2.41 -23.60 4.96
C PHE A 612 -2.11 -24.26 3.59
N LEU A 613 -1.04 -25.04 3.50
CA LEU A 613 -0.71 -25.75 2.27
C LEU A 613 -1.85 -26.63 1.81
N LYS A 614 -2.40 -27.46 2.70
CA LYS A 614 -3.46 -28.42 2.41
C LYS A 614 -4.78 -27.75 2.02
N ASN A 615 -5.19 -26.73 2.80
CA ASN A 615 -6.56 -26.20 2.73
C ASN A 615 -6.68 -24.97 1.82
N VAL A 616 -5.62 -24.24 1.57
CA VAL A 616 -5.63 -22.98 0.80
C VAL A 616 -4.73 -23.08 -0.43
N ALA A 617 -3.43 -23.32 -0.25
CA ALA A 617 -2.46 -23.20 -1.34
C ALA A 617 -2.60 -24.33 -2.37
N PHE A 618 -2.61 -25.57 -1.93
CA PHE A 618 -2.61 -26.70 -2.83
C PHE A 618 -3.86 -26.84 -3.71
N PRO A 619 -5.10 -26.62 -3.21
CA PRO A 619 -6.28 -26.58 -4.07
C PRO A 619 -6.18 -25.57 -5.23
N VAL A 620 -5.66 -24.38 -4.95
CA VAL A 620 -5.47 -23.32 -5.96
C VAL A 620 -4.38 -23.71 -6.95
N MET A 621 -3.21 -24.17 -6.46
CA MET A 621 -2.07 -24.58 -7.28
C MET A 621 -2.41 -25.78 -8.16
N LYS A 622 -3.07 -26.80 -7.60
CA LYS A 622 -3.52 -27.99 -8.34
C LYS A 622 -4.46 -27.59 -9.48
N SER A 623 -5.47 -26.77 -9.18
CA SER A 623 -6.45 -26.32 -10.17
C SER A 623 -5.78 -25.49 -11.29
N CYS A 624 -4.82 -24.63 -10.95
CA CYS A 624 -4.00 -23.90 -11.92
C CYS A 624 -3.11 -24.84 -12.75
N THR A 625 -2.52 -25.87 -12.12
CA THR A 625 -1.72 -26.90 -12.80
C THR A 625 -2.57 -27.67 -13.79
N GLU A 626 -3.80 -28.05 -13.44
CA GLU A 626 -4.74 -28.72 -14.35
C GLU A 626 -5.09 -27.84 -15.57
N TYR A 627 -5.23 -26.52 -15.38
CA TYR A 627 -5.41 -25.56 -16.46
C TYR A 627 -4.24 -25.60 -17.44
N TRP A 628 -3.01 -25.50 -16.96
CA TRP A 628 -1.81 -25.48 -17.81
C TRP A 628 -1.52 -26.85 -18.42
N MET A 629 -1.78 -27.96 -17.70
CA MET A 629 -1.66 -29.30 -18.28
C MET A 629 -2.59 -29.49 -19.49
N GLU A 630 -3.77 -28.83 -19.50
CA GLU A 630 -4.71 -28.87 -20.64
C GLU A 630 -4.30 -27.87 -21.74
N ARG A 631 -3.83 -26.67 -21.39
CA ARG A 631 -3.52 -25.58 -22.29
C ARG A 631 -2.23 -25.78 -23.09
N LEU A 632 -1.21 -26.39 -22.49
CA LEU A 632 0.09 -26.57 -23.15
C LEU A 632 -0.07 -27.38 -24.46
N ILE A 633 0.65 -26.95 -25.48
CA ILE A 633 0.73 -27.61 -26.79
C ILE A 633 2.16 -28.10 -27.05
N GLN A 634 2.30 -29.08 -27.92
CA GLN A 634 3.61 -29.39 -28.47
C GLN A 634 4.09 -28.27 -29.38
N ASP A 635 5.36 -27.94 -29.33
CA ASP A 635 5.95 -26.88 -30.12
C ASP A 635 5.64 -27.06 -31.61
N ARG A 636 4.92 -26.08 -32.17
CA ARG A 636 4.44 -26.13 -33.56
C ARG A 636 5.58 -26.00 -34.58
N ARG A 637 6.71 -25.40 -34.19
CA ARG A 637 7.82 -25.05 -35.07
C ARG A 637 8.94 -26.09 -35.05
N VAL A 638 9.38 -26.50 -33.85
CA VAL A 638 10.48 -27.46 -33.69
C VAL A 638 10.01 -28.92 -33.84
N LYS A 639 8.83 -29.29 -33.34
CA LYS A 639 8.21 -30.61 -33.44
C LYS A 639 9.07 -31.74 -32.81
N ASP A 640 9.75 -31.44 -31.72
CA ASP A 640 10.63 -32.38 -30.99
C ASP A 640 9.94 -33.00 -29.77
N GLY A 641 8.65 -32.73 -29.56
CA GLY A 641 7.88 -33.17 -28.40
C GLY A 641 7.92 -32.26 -27.20
N THR A 642 8.59 -31.12 -27.32
CA THR A 642 8.64 -30.08 -26.26
C THR A 642 7.27 -29.43 -26.05
N TRP A 643 6.85 -29.26 -24.80
CA TRP A 643 5.62 -28.56 -24.44
C TRP A 643 5.86 -27.07 -24.29
N VAL A 644 5.00 -26.25 -24.89
CA VAL A 644 5.09 -24.78 -24.84
C VAL A 644 3.74 -24.14 -24.48
N CYS A 645 3.79 -22.96 -23.85
CA CYS A 645 2.65 -22.09 -23.63
C CYS A 645 2.23 -21.44 -24.94
N PRO A 646 0.99 -21.67 -25.43
CA PRO A 646 0.56 -21.14 -26.73
C PRO A 646 0.02 -19.72 -26.64
N ASP A 647 0.25 -18.91 -27.67
CA ASP A 647 -0.42 -17.64 -27.92
C ASP A 647 -0.38 -16.66 -26.74
N GLU A 648 0.72 -16.63 -25.99
CA GLU A 648 0.91 -15.78 -24.81
C GLU A 648 1.51 -14.40 -25.17
N TRP A 649 1.23 -13.42 -24.33
CA TRP A 649 1.81 -12.08 -24.41
C TRP A 649 2.85 -11.89 -23.29
N SER A 650 4.02 -11.33 -23.64
CA SER A 650 5.01 -10.89 -22.64
C SER A 650 4.75 -9.42 -22.30
N PRO A 651 4.44 -9.08 -21.06
CA PRO A 651 4.12 -7.70 -20.71
C PRO A 651 5.32 -6.76 -20.88
N GLU A 652 5.11 -5.58 -21.36
CA GLU A 652 3.93 -5.00 -22.03
C GLU A 652 4.35 -4.48 -23.40
N HIS A 653 4.99 -5.32 -24.22
CA HIS A 653 5.56 -4.95 -25.52
C HIS A 653 5.77 -6.19 -26.40
N GLY A 654 6.31 -5.98 -27.61
CA GLY A 654 6.65 -7.03 -28.54
C GLY A 654 5.45 -7.67 -29.24
N PRO A 655 5.59 -8.90 -29.71
CA PRO A 655 4.49 -9.65 -30.32
C PRO A 655 3.30 -9.78 -29.36
N GLY A 656 2.10 -9.39 -29.83
CA GLY A 656 0.89 -9.46 -29.03
C GLY A 656 0.48 -10.90 -28.69
N LYS A 657 0.92 -11.89 -29.49
CA LYS A 657 0.74 -13.33 -29.26
C LYS A 657 1.93 -14.08 -29.81
N GLU A 658 2.57 -14.88 -28.97
CA GLU A 658 3.63 -15.77 -29.41
C GLU A 658 3.64 -17.06 -28.55
N ASP A 659 3.98 -18.20 -29.17
CA ASP A 659 4.24 -19.44 -28.44
C ASP A 659 5.59 -19.33 -27.72
N ALA A 660 5.67 -19.92 -26.53
CA ALA A 660 6.90 -20.00 -25.75
C ALA A 660 7.54 -18.64 -25.40
N THR A 661 6.73 -17.66 -24.94
CA THR A 661 7.30 -16.47 -24.30
C THR A 661 8.06 -16.91 -23.02
N ALA A 662 9.23 -16.33 -22.77
CA ALA A 662 10.03 -16.67 -21.59
C ALA A 662 9.24 -16.48 -20.30
N HIS A 663 8.46 -15.39 -20.22
CA HIS A 663 7.61 -15.08 -19.08
C HIS A 663 6.66 -16.23 -18.73
N SER A 664 5.88 -16.70 -19.72
CA SER A 664 4.89 -17.76 -19.49
C SER A 664 5.54 -19.12 -19.25
N GLN A 665 6.65 -19.42 -19.95
CA GLN A 665 7.38 -20.68 -19.75
C GLN A 665 7.99 -20.79 -18.36
N GLN A 666 8.67 -19.72 -17.90
CA GLN A 666 9.33 -19.70 -16.58
C GLN A 666 8.30 -19.83 -15.45
N LEU A 667 7.16 -19.13 -15.54
CA LEU A 667 6.09 -19.22 -14.54
C LEU A 667 5.37 -20.58 -14.55
N THR A 668 5.18 -21.19 -15.72
CA THR A 668 4.63 -22.54 -15.83
C THR A 668 5.60 -23.57 -15.28
N TRP A 669 6.91 -23.40 -15.52
CA TRP A 669 7.94 -24.21 -14.93
C TRP A 669 7.90 -24.15 -13.38
N ASP A 670 7.88 -22.95 -12.81
CA ASP A 670 7.76 -22.74 -11.36
C ASP A 670 6.47 -23.38 -10.81
N LEU A 671 5.34 -23.24 -11.50
CA LEU A 671 4.06 -23.83 -11.10
C LEU A 671 4.15 -25.35 -11.00
N PHE A 672 4.68 -26.00 -12.03
CA PHE A 672 4.77 -27.48 -12.06
C PHE A 672 5.76 -27.99 -11.03
N ASN A 673 6.94 -27.36 -10.93
CA ASN A 673 7.95 -27.68 -9.94
C ASN A 673 7.39 -27.55 -8.52
N ASN A 674 6.76 -26.43 -8.21
CA ASN A 674 6.20 -26.13 -6.89
C ASN A 674 5.01 -27.04 -6.54
N THR A 675 4.19 -27.41 -7.54
CA THR A 675 3.07 -28.35 -7.33
C THR A 675 3.61 -29.76 -6.98
N LEU A 676 4.68 -30.21 -7.65
CA LEU A 676 5.32 -31.49 -7.32
C LEU A 676 5.90 -31.50 -5.91
N HIS A 677 6.57 -30.43 -5.49
CA HIS A 677 7.07 -30.29 -4.12
C HIS A 677 5.92 -30.18 -3.08
N ALA A 678 4.82 -29.54 -3.44
CA ALA A 678 3.64 -29.48 -2.57
C ALA A 678 3.01 -30.87 -2.36
N ILE A 679 2.95 -31.68 -3.42
CA ILE A 679 2.51 -33.09 -3.33
C ILE A 679 3.44 -33.89 -2.41
N GLU A 680 4.76 -33.73 -2.56
CA GLU A 680 5.74 -34.37 -1.69
C GLU A 680 5.58 -33.95 -0.22
N ALA A 681 5.42 -32.66 0.03
CA ALA A 681 5.27 -32.11 1.38
C ALA A 681 3.98 -32.58 2.08
N LEU A 682 2.90 -32.78 1.31
CA LEU A 682 1.60 -33.25 1.81
C LEU A 682 1.52 -34.77 1.91
N GLY A 683 2.26 -35.50 1.08
CA GLY A 683 2.13 -36.95 0.99
C GLY A 683 0.70 -37.38 0.61
N ASP A 684 0.12 -38.30 1.39
CA ASP A 684 -1.25 -38.81 1.14
C ASP A 684 -2.31 -37.70 1.27
N ASP A 685 -2.05 -36.65 2.05
CA ASP A 685 -2.95 -35.51 2.24
C ASP A 685 -3.13 -34.66 0.97
N ALA A 686 -2.28 -34.83 -0.04
CA ALA A 686 -2.46 -34.18 -1.34
C ALA A 686 -3.71 -34.68 -2.09
N GLY A 687 -4.17 -35.89 -1.79
CA GLY A 687 -5.38 -36.49 -2.40
C GLY A 687 -5.35 -36.54 -3.93
N VAL A 688 -4.17 -36.69 -4.54
CA VAL A 688 -3.98 -36.80 -5.98
C VAL A 688 -3.81 -38.27 -6.40
N THR A 689 -4.22 -38.60 -7.63
CA THR A 689 -4.02 -39.95 -8.15
C THR A 689 -2.60 -40.12 -8.68
N PRO A 690 -2.05 -41.38 -8.71
CA PRO A 690 -0.75 -41.65 -9.31
C PRO A 690 -0.67 -41.23 -10.80
N GLU A 691 -1.79 -41.32 -11.53
CA GLU A 691 -1.88 -40.94 -12.94
C GLU A 691 -1.70 -39.43 -13.10
N PHE A 692 -2.27 -38.63 -12.19
CA PHE A 692 -2.07 -37.18 -12.20
C PHE A 692 -0.59 -36.83 -12.01
N VAL A 693 0.06 -37.45 -11.00
CA VAL A 693 1.48 -37.21 -10.71
C VAL A 693 2.37 -37.62 -11.87
N THR A 694 2.11 -38.79 -12.47
CA THR A 694 2.86 -39.27 -13.63
C THR A 694 2.70 -38.34 -14.82
N SER A 695 1.48 -37.93 -15.14
CA SER A 695 1.17 -37.03 -16.24
C SER A 695 1.82 -35.65 -16.06
N LEU A 696 1.81 -35.12 -14.82
CA LEU A 696 2.47 -33.85 -14.49
C LEU A 696 4.00 -33.99 -14.66
N LYS A 697 4.61 -35.04 -14.13
CA LYS A 697 6.06 -35.31 -14.29
C LYS A 697 6.47 -35.43 -15.75
N ASP A 698 5.68 -36.13 -16.57
CA ASP A 698 5.96 -36.32 -18.00
C ASP A 698 5.88 -34.97 -18.77
N LYS A 699 4.87 -34.13 -18.47
CA LYS A 699 4.79 -32.81 -19.07
C LYS A 699 5.91 -31.88 -18.59
N PHE A 700 6.23 -31.92 -17.29
CA PHE A 700 7.30 -31.11 -16.71
C PHE A 700 8.68 -31.46 -17.26
N LYS A 701 8.95 -32.73 -17.45
CA LYS A 701 10.21 -33.22 -18.05
C LYS A 701 10.47 -32.67 -19.44
N ASN A 702 9.41 -32.53 -20.24
CA ASN A 702 9.47 -32.07 -21.62
C ASN A 702 8.99 -30.63 -21.80
N LEU A 703 8.82 -29.86 -20.69
CA LEU A 703 8.43 -28.47 -20.74
C LEU A 703 9.60 -27.59 -21.18
N ASP A 704 9.34 -26.70 -22.13
CA ASP A 704 10.30 -25.62 -22.45
C ASP A 704 10.53 -24.76 -21.20
N THR A 705 11.80 -24.55 -20.86
CA THR A 705 12.19 -23.83 -19.64
C THR A 705 12.06 -22.30 -19.74
N GLY A 706 11.87 -21.76 -20.94
CA GLY A 706 11.94 -20.31 -21.20
C GLY A 706 13.35 -19.72 -21.13
N LEU A 707 14.38 -20.59 -21.12
CA LEU A 707 15.80 -20.18 -21.04
C LEU A 707 16.44 -20.33 -22.42
N HIS A 708 16.23 -19.35 -23.28
CA HIS A 708 16.84 -19.24 -24.59
C HIS A 708 17.74 -18.04 -24.65
N THR A 709 18.78 -18.10 -25.50
CA THR A 709 19.75 -17.00 -25.64
C THR A 709 19.84 -16.49 -27.07
N GLU A 710 20.26 -15.26 -27.22
CA GLU A 710 20.66 -14.65 -28.47
C GLU A 710 21.88 -13.75 -28.27
N ILE A 711 22.63 -13.51 -29.34
CA ILE A 711 23.77 -12.62 -29.32
C ILE A 711 23.31 -11.26 -29.83
N VAL A 712 23.40 -10.24 -28.98
CA VAL A 712 23.07 -8.84 -29.30
C VAL A 712 24.27 -7.98 -28.96
N ASP A 713 24.81 -7.23 -29.93
CA ASP A 713 25.98 -6.37 -29.80
C ASP A 713 27.20 -7.11 -29.16
N GLY A 714 27.40 -8.38 -29.55
CA GLY A 714 28.50 -9.22 -29.08
C GLY A 714 28.31 -9.78 -27.65
N LYS A 715 27.17 -9.60 -27.03
CA LYS A 715 26.82 -10.15 -25.71
C LYS A 715 25.73 -11.20 -25.84
N THR A 716 25.86 -12.29 -25.10
CA THR A 716 24.80 -13.29 -24.99
C THR A 716 23.76 -12.80 -24.00
N LEU A 717 22.52 -12.61 -24.44
CA LEU A 717 21.34 -12.20 -23.63
C LEU A 717 20.35 -13.35 -23.55
N LEU A 718 19.49 -13.35 -22.50
CA LEU A 718 18.28 -14.17 -22.49
C LEU A 718 17.25 -13.58 -23.46
N ARG A 719 16.58 -14.44 -24.20
CA ARG A 719 15.46 -14.06 -25.08
C ARG A 719 14.17 -13.90 -24.27
N GLU A 720 13.37 -12.90 -24.65
CA GLU A 720 12.02 -12.73 -24.13
C GLU A 720 10.99 -13.57 -24.91
N TRP A 721 11.27 -13.76 -26.21
CA TRP A 721 10.48 -14.61 -27.12
C TRP A 721 11.38 -15.68 -27.72
N LYS A 722 10.91 -16.94 -27.70
CA LYS A 722 11.69 -18.03 -28.29
C LYS A 722 11.98 -17.82 -29.77
N TYR A 723 11.07 -17.22 -30.52
CA TYR A 723 11.11 -17.13 -31.95
C TYR A 723 11.28 -15.71 -32.50
N SER A 724 10.86 -14.68 -31.74
CA SER A 724 11.04 -13.28 -32.12
C SER A 724 12.24 -12.67 -31.40
N SER A 725 12.90 -11.70 -32.03
CA SER A 725 14.03 -10.95 -31.47
C SER A 725 13.58 -9.56 -31.06
N TYR A 726 14.32 -8.92 -30.16
CA TYR A 726 14.09 -7.55 -29.75
C TYR A 726 14.23 -6.57 -30.91
N SER A 727 13.28 -5.65 -31.04
CA SER A 727 13.52 -4.40 -31.76
C SER A 727 14.39 -3.45 -30.90
N ALA A 728 15.07 -2.50 -31.53
CA ALA A 728 15.96 -1.57 -30.82
C ALA A 728 15.22 -0.75 -29.73
N GLY A 729 13.92 -0.42 -29.95
CA GLY A 729 13.11 0.31 -28.97
C GLY A 729 12.66 -0.53 -27.77
N GLU A 730 12.57 -1.85 -27.94
CA GLU A 730 12.10 -2.76 -26.89
C GLU A 730 13.17 -3.15 -25.87
N ARG A 731 14.43 -3.01 -26.22
CA ARG A 731 15.59 -3.34 -25.35
C ARG A 731 15.61 -2.55 -24.04
N ARG A 732 15.05 -1.34 -24.02
CA ARG A 732 15.00 -0.46 -22.84
C ARG A 732 13.64 -0.43 -22.15
N HIS A 733 12.80 -1.45 -22.41
CA HIS A 733 11.48 -1.53 -21.82
C HIS A 733 11.52 -1.63 -20.28
N ARG A 734 10.46 -1.12 -19.61
CA ARG A 734 10.37 -1.10 -18.15
C ARG A 734 10.13 -2.48 -17.52
N HIS A 735 9.51 -3.42 -18.24
CA HIS A 735 9.29 -4.79 -17.76
C HIS A 735 10.52 -5.69 -17.88
N MET A 736 10.71 -6.56 -16.88
CA MET A 736 11.77 -7.58 -16.83
C MET A 736 11.18 -8.98 -17.00
N SER A 737 10.16 -9.13 -17.85
CA SER A 737 9.32 -10.31 -17.96
C SER A 737 10.08 -11.63 -18.21
N HIS A 738 11.19 -11.57 -18.95
CA HIS A 738 12.06 -12.72 -19.24
C HIS A 738 13.08 -13.04 -18.14
N LEU A 739 13.10 -12.29 -17.03
CA LEU A 739 14.01 -12.49 -15.90
C LEU A 739 13.30 -13.01 -14.64
N ILE A 740 12.07 -13.54 -14.77
CA ILE A 740 11.37 -14.26 -13.69
C ILE A 740 12.23 -15.39 -13.15
N CYS A 741 12.97 -16.11 -14.01
CA CYS A 741 13.88 -17.18 -13.65
C CYS A 741 14.96 -16.79 -12.62
N LEU A 742 15.32 -15.50 -12.57
CA LEU A 742 16.28 -14.94 -11.61
C LEU A 742 15.57 -14.40 -10.37
N TYR A 743 14.48 -13.62 -10.56
CA TYR A 743 13.65 -13.10 -9.48
C TYR A 743 12.23 -12.76 -9.99
N PRO A 744 11.14 -13.19 -9.32
CA PRO A 744 11.10 -13.89 -8.01
C PRO A 744 11.35 -15.41 -8.07
N GLY A 745 11.47 -16.00 -9.25
CA GLY A 745 11.77 -17.41 -9.44
C GLY A 745 13.13 -17.85 -8.88
N SER A 746 13.41 -19.13 -9.02
CA SER A 746 14.64 -19.75 -8.49
C SER A 746 15.34 -20.68 -9.49
N GLN A 747 14.99 -20.61 -10.78
CA GLN A 747 15.60 -21.45 -11.82
C GLN A 747 17.10 -21.16 -12.00
N LEU A 748 17.53 -19.91 -11.74
CA LEU A 748 18.90 -19.47 -11.93
C LEU A 748 19.61 -19.19 -10.60
N SER A 749 20.83 -19.64 -10.53
CA SER A 749 21.81 -19.32 -9.48
C SER A 749 23.17 -19.05 -10.13
N GLY A 750 24.12 -18.53 -9.39
CA GLY A 750 25.44 -18.13 -9.90
C GLY A 750 26.27 -19.23 -10.59
N THR A 751 25.86 -20.48 -10.49
CA THR A 751 26.52 -21.64 -11.14
C THR A 751 25.81 -22.11 -12.42
N ASN A 752 24.64 -21.54 -12.75
CA ASN A 752 23.87 -21.89 -13.94
C ASN A 752 24.46 -21.22 -15.19
N GLU A 753 24.50 -21.92 -16.33
CA GLU A 753 25.02 -21.38 -17.60
C GLU A 753 24.25 -20.16 -18.14
N TYR A 754 22.96 -20.04 -17.80
CA TYR A 754 22.11 -18.89 -18.17
C TYR A 754 22.21 -17.71 -17.21
N PHE A 755 22.95 -17.85 -16.09
CA PHE A 755 23.08 -16.79 -15.11
C PHE A 755 23.74 -15.53 -15.69
N GLN A 756 24.90 -15.69 -16.38
CA GLN A 756 25.57 -14.55 -17.01
C GLN A 756 24.74 -13.93 -18.16
N PRO A 757 24.09 -14.69 -19.04
CA PRO A 757 23.11 -14.16 -20.00
C PRO A 757 21.98 -13.33 -19.33
N ALA A 758 21.45 -13.77 -18.18
CA ALA A 758 20.44 -13.02 -17.44
C ALA A 758 21.00 -11.67 -16.92
N VAL A 759 22.21 -11.66 -16.35
CA VAL A 759 22.92 -10.43 -15.93
C VAL A 759 23.17 -9.50 -17.12
N ASN A 760 23.56 -10.02 -18.27
CA ASN A 760 23.76 -9.23 -19.49
C ASN A 760 22.43 -8.61 -19.97
N SER A 761 21.31 -9.36 -19.88
CA SER A 761 19.99 -8.85 -20.21
C SER A 761 19.56 -7.71 -19.27
N LEU A 762 19.85 -7.84 -17.98
CA LEU A 762 19.57 -6.80 -17.00
C LEU A 762 20.38 -5.53 -17.27
N LEU A 763 21.65 -5.66 -17.63
CA LEU A 763 22.49 -4.55 -18.09
C LEU A 763 21.92 -3.88 -19.35
N ASP A 764 21.43 -4.67 -20.31
CA ASP A 764 20.88 -4.17 -21.56
C ASP A 764 19.57 -3.40 -21.35
N ARG A 765 18.71 -3.83 -20.42
CA ARG A 765 17.49 -3.10 -20.00
C ARG A 765 17.80 -1.71 -19.42
N GLY A 766 19.00 -1.51 -18.86
CA GLY A 766 19.44 -0.25 -18.25
C GLY A 766 18.85 -0.02 -16.85
N ASP A 767 19.25 1.08 -16.23
CA ASP A 767 19.03 1.33 -14.81
C ASP A 767 17.73 2.11 -14.52
N ALA A 768 17.68 3.37 -14.94
CA ALA A 768 16.53 4.26 -14.66
C ALA A 768 15.26 3.83 -15.41
N SER A 769 14.11 3.93 -14.75
CA SER A 769 12.79 3.57 -15.27
C SER A 769 11.69 4.06 -14.33
N THR A 770 10.47 3.55 -14.48
CA THR A 770 9.37 3.76 -13.53
C THR A 770 9.71 3.19 -12.15
N GLY A 771 9.03 3.65 -11.10
CA GLY A 771 9.35 3.27 -9.71
C GLY A 771 9.34 1.76 -9.48
N TRP A 772 8.24 1.08 -9.83
CA TRP A 772 8.17 -0.37 -9.68
C TRP A 772 9.22 -1.13 -10.52
N SER A 773 9.57 -0.61 -11.71
CA SER A 773 10.61 -1.23 -12.52
C SER A 773 11.97 -1.17 -11.82
N MET A 774 12.28 -0.04 -11.18
CA MET A 774 13.49 0.09 -10.35
C MET A 774 13.41 -0.82 -9.11
N GLY A 775 12.24 -0.92 -8.46
CA GLY A 775 11.99 -1.89 -7.39
C GLY A 775 12.32 -3.33 -7.82
N TRP A 776 11.86 -3.74 -9.02
CA TRP A 776 12.21 -5.06 -9.56
C TRP A 776 13.70 -5.22 -9.82
N LYS A 777 14.33 -4.22 -10.42
CA LYS A 777 15.77 -4.23 -10.73
C LYS A 777 16.66 -4.31 -9.48
N ILE A 778 16.27 -3.70 -8.36
CA ILE A 778 16.99 -3.84 -7.08
C ILE A 778 17.05 -5.31 -6.68
N ASN A 779 15.90 -6.01 -6.72
CA ASN A 779 15.83 -7.44 -6.42
C ASN A 779 16.67 -8.29 -7.39
N LEU A 780 16.58 -8.01 -8.70
CA LEU A 780 17.34 -8.72 -9.74
C LEU A 780 18.85 -8.55 -9.55
N TRP A 781 19.33 -7.34 -9.27
CA TRP A 781 20.75 -7.09 -9.02
C TRP A 781 21.21 -7.71 -7.69
N ALA A 782 20.35 -7.75 -6.66
CA ALA A 782 20.63 -8.50 -5.43
C ALA A 782 20.82 -10.00 -5.72
N ARG A 783 19.94 -10.60 -6.55
CA ARG A 783 20.04 -12.00 -7.00
C ARG A 783 21.24 -12.24 -7.94
N ALA A 784 21.64 -11.21 -8.68
CA ALA A 784 22.89 -11.21 -9.46
C ALA A 784 24.15 -11.09 -8.57
N LEU A 785 24.00 -10.98 -7.26
CA LEU A 785 25.06 -10.85 -6.26
C LEU A 785 25.92 -9.57 -6.44
N ASP A 786 25.34 -8.53 -7.03
CA ASP A 786 26.00 -7.23 -7.24
C ASP A 786 25.36 -6.15 -6.36
N GLY A 787 25.83 -6.05 -5.12
CA GLY A 787 25.35 -5.05 -4.16
C GLY A 787 25.67 -3.61 -4.56
N ALA A 788 26.74 -3.38 -5.31
CA ALA A 788 27.08 -2.04 -5.80
C ALA A 788 26.05 -1.57 -6.85
N HIS A 789 25.67 -2.45 -7.76
CA HIS A 789 24.66 -2.14 -8.77
C HIS A 789 23.24 -2.06 -8.19
N ALA A 790 22.87 -3.00 -7.28
CA ALA A 790 21.60 -2.94 -6.56
C ALA A 790 21.44 -1.58 -5.82
N HIS A 791 22.49 -1.12 -5.13
CA HIS A 791 22.51 0.18 -4.47
C HIS A 791 22.42 1.35 -5.47
N LYS A 792 23.06 1.23 -6.64
CA LYS A 792 22.94 2.24 -7.72
C LYS A 792 21.49 2.41 -8.18
N ILE A 793 20.75 1.31 -8.31
CA ILE A 793 19.32 1.36 -8.64
C ILE A 793 18.50 1.95 -7.48
N LEU A 794 18.76 1.54 -6.24
CA LEU A 794 18.12 2.14 -5.04
C LEU A 794 18.34 3.66 -5.03
N LYS A 795 19.56 4.11 -5.32
CA LYS A 795 19.88 5.53 -5.44
C LYS A 795 19.09 6.23 -6.55
N ALA A 796 18.84 5.56 -7.66
CA ALA A 796 17.99 6.09 -8.73
C ALA A 796 16.51 6.12 -8.35
N ALA A 797 16.02 5.12 -7.62
CA ALA A 797 14.65 5.04 -7.11
C ALA A 797 14.34 6.13 -6.07
N LEU A 798 15.34 6.59 -5.33
CA LEU A 798 15.21 7.66 -4.32
C LEU A 798 15.35 9.08 -4.90
N LYS A 799 15.27 9.24 -6.21
CA LYS A 799 15.21 10.58 -6.83
C LYS A 799 13.83 11.20 -6.63
N HIS A 800 13.82 12.53 -6.38
CA HIS A 800 12.56 13.26 -6.31
C HIS A 800 11.87 13.27 -7.68
N SER A 801 10.61 12.85 -7.70
CA SER A 801 9.75 12.88 -8.88
C SER A 801 8.98 14.19 -8.94
N THR A 802 8.97 14.85 -10.07
CA THR A 802 8.20 16.07 -10.33
C THR A 802 7.02 15.84 -11.26
N SER A 803 6.75 14.58 -11.63
CA SER A 803 5.66 14.20 -12.51
C SER A 803 4.46 13.68 -11.69
N TYR A 804 3.28 14.20 -12.00
CA TYR A 804 2.01 13.81 -11.35
C TYR A 804 1.03 13.17 -12.33
N GLY A 805 1.37 13.12 -13.61
CA GLY A 805 0.63 12.43 -14.66
C GLY A 805 1.35 11.15 -15.09
N THR A 806 0.73 10.36 -15.95
CA THR A 806 1.32 9.12 -16.45
C THR A 806 2.56 9.40 -17.28
N ASP A 807 3.71 8.97 -16.78
CA ASP A 807 5.01 9.00 -17.44
C ASP A 807 5.69 7.64 -17.30
N GLN A 808 5.91 6.96 -18.43
CA GLN A 808 6.47 5.61 -18.44
C GLN A 808 8.00 5.57 -18.50
N SER A 809 8.65 6.72 -18.46
CA SER A 809 10.12 6.83 -18.57
C SER A 809 10.81 7.26 -17.28
N GLN A 810 10.05 7.81 -16.32
CA GLN A 810 10.58 8.37 -15.08
C GLN A 810 9.86 7.82 -13.87
N GLY A 811 10.63 7.39 -12.89
CA GLY A 811 10.17 7.03 -11.55
C GLY A 811 10.92 7.83 -10.51
N GLY A 812 10.70 7.51 -9.25
CA GLY A 812 11.34 8.14 -8.11
C GLY A 812 10.43 8.14 -6.90
N ILE A 813 10.60 9.12 -6.01
CA ILE A 813 9.77 9.31 -4.83
C ILE A 813 9.23 10.74 -4.75
N TYR A 814 8.08 10.90 -4.11
CA TYR A 814 7.58 12.19 -3.64
C TYR A 814 8.18 12.53 -2.27
N TYR A 815 7.99 13.77 -1.81
CA TYR A 815 8.58 14.18 -0.52
C TYR A 815 7.99 13.44 0.69
N ASN A 816 6.80 12.84 0.59
CA ASN A 816 6.25 11.94 1.61
C ASN A 816 6.75 10.49 1.49
N LEU A 817 7.72 10.24 0.64
CA LEU A 817 8.33 8.95 0.31
C LEU A 817 7.41 7.95 -0.41
N PHE A 818 6.26 8.36 -0.90
CA PHE A 818 5.49 7.54 -1.84
C PHE A 818 6.27 7.33 -3.13
N ASP A 819 6.27 6.11 -3.63
CA ASP A 819 6.86 5.77 -4.92
C ASP A 819 6.10 6.42 -6.06
N SER A 820 6.81 6.77 -7.10
CA SER A 820 6.28 7.34 -8.33
C SER A 820 6.56 6.46 -9.52
N HIS A 821 5.49 5.98 -10.11
CA HIS A 821 5.55 5.36 -11.45
C HIS A 821 6.03 6.35 -12.54
N ALA A 822 5.52 7.55 -12.83
CA ALA A 822 4.54 8.46 -12.30
C ALA A 822 3.11 8.22 -12.85
N PRO A 823 1.98 8.56 -12.13
CA PRO A 823 1.93 9.13 -10.77
C PRO A 823 2.19 8.08 -9.67
N PHE A 824 1.74 8.35 -8.42
CA PHE A 824 1.88 7.44 -7.29
C PHE A 824 1.37 6.03 -7.59
N GLN A 825 2.25 5.07 -7.38
CA GLN A 825 1.96 3.64 -7.26
C GLN A 825 2.78 3.07 -6.09
N ILE A 826 2.16 2.23 -5.26
CA ILE A 826 2.78 1.76 -4.01
C ILE A 826 3.77 0.61 -4.22
N ASP A 827 3.69 -0.05 -5.36
CA ASP A 827 4.47 -1.25 -5.68
C ASP A 827 5.99 -1.02 -5.66
N GLY A 828 6.46 0.14 -6.10
CA GLY A 828 7.89 0.49 -6.00
C GLY A 828 8.39 0.64 -4.56
N ASN A 829 7.57 1.13 -3.62
CA ASN A 829 7.89 1.15 -2.20
C ASN A 829 8.14 -0.28 -1.68
N PHE A 830 7.25 -1.22 -2.03
CA PHE A 830 7.36 -2.61 -1.59
C PHE A 830 8.49 -3.37 -2.30
N GLY A 831 8.66 -3.13 -3.61
CA GLY A 831 9.75 -3.72 -4.40
C GLY A 831 11.13 -3.30 -3.91
N ALA A 832 11.31 -2.03 -3.55
CA ALA A 832 12.57 -1.56 -2.97
C ALA A 832 12.81 -2.14 -1.56
N CYS A 833 11.77 -2.23 -0.72
CA CYS A 833 11.86 -2.86 0.60
C CYS A 833 12.31 -4.33 0.49
N SER A 834 11.68 -5.10 -0.40
CA SER A 834 12.07 -6.47 -0.73
C SER A 834 13.50 -6.53 -1.26
N GLY A 835 13.88 -5.63 -2.16
CA GLY A 835 15.22 -5.57 -2.73
C GLY A 835 16.32 -5.33 -1.69
N VAL A 836 16.05 -4.47 -0.69
CA VAL A 836 16.95 -4.28 0.45
C VAL A 836 17.07 -5.58 1.28
N ALA A 837 15.95 -6.27 1.53
CA ALA A 837 16.01 -7.57 2.20
C ALA A 837 16.83 -8.59 1.41
N GLU A 838 16.64 -8.67 0.08
CA GLU A 838 17.42 -9.56 -0.81
C GLU A 838 18.91 -9.20 -0.88
N MET A 839 19.29 -7.92 -0.74
CA MET A 839 20.69 -7.52 -0.62
C MET A 839 21.35 -8.06 0.65
N LEU A 840 20.56 -8.19 1.72
CA LEU A 840 21.02 -8.60 3.05
C LEU A 840 20.94 -10.12 3.26
N LEU A 841 19.88 -10.77 2.79
CA LEU A 841 19.61 -12.18 3.10
C LEU A 841 18.83 -12.86 1.96
N GLN A 842 19.34 -13.99 1.47
CA GLN A 842 18.65 -14.81 0.47
C GLN A 842 18.52 -16.26 0.93
N SER A 843 17.43 -16.94 0.51
CA SER A 843 17.22 -18.36 0.81
C SER A 843 16.43 -19.10 -0.29
N HIS A 844 16.34 -18.54 -1.47
CA HIS A 844 15.57 -19.09 -2.59
C HIS A 844 16.00 -20.49 -3.03
N THR A 845 17.25 -20.89 -2.73
CA THR A 845 17.81 -22.21 -2.99
C THR A 845 17.86 -23.10 -1.74
N ASP A 846 17.02 -22.82 -0.72
CA ASP A 846 16.99 -23.48 0.58
C ASP A 846 18.33 -23.46 1.36
N THR A 847 19.21 -22.55 0.97
CA THR A 847 20.45 -22.22 1.65
C THR A 847 20.41 -20.77 2.06
N ILE A 848 20.60 -20.50 3.34
CA ILE A 848 20.66 -19.14 3.91
C ILE A 848 21.95 -18.48 3.46
N GLN A 849 21.85 -17.47 2.60
CA GLN A 849 22.99 -16.73 2.09
C GLN A 849 23.10 -15.39 2.79
N ILE A 850 24.15 -15.21 3.59
CA ILE A 850 24.42 -14.05 4.41
C ILE A 850 25.05 -12.95 3.57
N LEU A 851 24.50 -11.71 3.64
CA LEU A 851 25.00 -10.49 2.96
C LEU A 851 25.38 -10.73 1.48
N PRO A 852 24.54 -11.38 0.66
CA PRO A 852 24.91 -11.79 -0.70
C PRO A 852 25.22 -10.61 -1.63
N ALA A 853 24.63 -9.44 -1.35
CA ALA A 853 24.75 -8.23 -2.17
C ALA A 853 24.80 -6.96 -1.31
N LEU A 854 25.55 -6.98 -0.22
CA LEU A 854 25.67 -5.83 0.68
C LEU A 854 26.19 -4.59 -0.06
N PRO A 855 25.50 -3.43 0.02
CA PRO A 855 25.99 -2.18 -0.55
C PRO A 855 27.36 -1.79 0.03
N PRO A 856 28.34 -1.40 -0.80
CA PRO A 856 29.68 -1.01 -0.30
C PRO A 856 29.69 0.21 0.65
N VAL A 857 28.60 0.99 0.64
CA VAL A 857 28.44 2.16 1.49
C VAL A 857 27.95 1.80 2.90
N TRP A 858 27.31 0.65 3.09
CA TRP A 858 26.85 0.15 4.38
C TRP A 858 27.98 -0.59 5.08
N VAL A 859 28.97 0.18 5.54
CA VAL A 859 30.23 -0.36 6.06
C VAL A 859 30.03 -1.18 7.32
N LYS A 860 29.11 -0.75 8.20
CA LYS A 860 28.80 -1.41 9.47
C LYS A 860 27.32 -1.32 9.78
N GLY A 861 26.76 -2.39 10.32
CA GLY A 861 25.35 -2.44 10.66
C GLY A 861 24.87 -3.80 11.13
N SER A 862 23.56 -3.92 11.21
CA SER A 862 22.88 -5.19 11.53
C SER A 862 21.50 -5.26 10.86
N ALA A 863 21.08 -6.46 10.52
CA ALA A 863 19.72 -6.77 10.13
C ALA A 863 19.20 -7.91 11.01
N VAL A 864 18.23 -7.59 11.84
CA VAL A 864 17.67 -8.49 12.86
C VAL A 864 16.28 -8.89 12.46
N GLY A 865 15.91 -10.16 12.65
CA GLY A 865 14.58 -10.68 12.46
C GLY A 865 14.13 -10.84 11.00
N LEU A 866 15.07 -10.94 10.05
CA LEU A 866 14.73 -11.32 8.67
C LEU A 866 14.38 -12.81 8.60
N ARG A 867 13.39 -13.15 7.75
CA ARG A 867 12.94 -14.53 7.58
C ARG A 867 13.55 -15.19 6.34
N THR A 868 13.67 -16.52 6.43
CA THR A 868 14.10 -17.37 5.33
C THR A 868 13.18 -18.58 5.15
N THR A 869 13.34 -19.28 4.04
CA THR A 869 12.68 -20.58 3.84
C THR A 869 13.02 -21.55 4.97
N ASN A 870 12.25 -22.63 5.08
CA ASN A 870 12.37 -23.64 6.15
C ASN A 870 12.13 -23.09 7.57
N ASN A 871 11.37 -21.97 7.66
CA ASN A 871 10.94 -21.36 8.91
C ASN A 871 12.10 -20.95 9.83
N PHE A 872 13.16 -20.39 9.25
CA PHE A 872 14.22 -19.73 10.03
C PHE A 872 14.00 -18.23 10.11
N GLU A 873 14.47 -17.64 11.23
CA GLU A 873 14.65 -16.19 11.40
C GLU A 873 16.13 -15.95 11.63
N VAL A 874 16.67 -14.87 11.05
CA VAL A 874 18.10 -14.60 11.02
C VAL A 874 18.41 -13.19 11.50
N ASP A 875 19.29 -13.09 12.50
CA ASP A 875 19.94 -11.84 12.86
C ASP A 875 21.38 -11.89 12.31
N GLN A 876 21.80 -10.86 11.62
CA GLN A 876 23.13 -10.78 11.05
C GLN A 876 23.80 -9.44 11.34
N TYR A 877 25.09 -9.49 11.59
CA TYR A 877 25.90 -8.37 12.01
C TYR A 877 27.14 -8.29 11.12
N TRP A 878 27.49 -7.08 10.71
CA TRP A 878 28.65 -6.86 9.85
C TRP A 878 29.45 -5.63 10.27
N ASP A 879 30.77 -5.68 10.04
CA ASP A 879 31.71 -4.56 10.17
C ASP A 879 32.69 -4.59 8.99
N ASN A 880 33.13 -3.40 8.55
CA ASN A 880 34.00 -3.24 7.37
C ASN A 880 33.49 -3.99 6.12
N GLY A 881 32.16 -4.07 5.96
CA GLY A 881 31.49 -4.73 4.84
C GLY A 881 31.57 -6.26 4.87
N LYS A 882 31.91 -6.86 6.00
CA LYS A 882 32.01 -8.32 6.19
C LYS A 882 31.14 -8.79 7.33
N ALA A 883 30.50 -9.95 7.14
CA ALA A 883 29.75 -10.59 8.22
C ALA A 883 30.71 -10.97 9.37
N GLU A 884 30.34 -10.60 10.57
CA GLU A 884 31.06 -11.04 11.80
C GLU A 884 30.44 -12.31 12.33
N TYR A 885 29.16 -12.29 12.62
CA TYR A 885 28.39 -13.44 13.06
C TYR A 885 26.92 -13.32 12.63
N ALA A 886 26.22 -14.46 12.65
CA ALA A 886 24.77 -14.52 12.48
C ALA A 886 24.13 -15.36 13.60
N VAL A 887 22.92 -14.99 14.02
CA VAL A 887 22.09 -15.79 14.92
C VAL A 887 20.95 -16.40 14.14
N ILE A 888 20.83 -17.70 14.16
CA ILE A 888 19.80 -18.46 13.47
C ILE A 888 18.77 -18.93 14.50
N HIS A 889 17.54 -18.47 14.36
CA HIS A 889 16.40 -18.92 15.16
C HIS A 889 15.66 -19.99 14.37
N SER A 890 15.60 -21.21 14.86
CA SER A 890 14.97 -22.32 14.18
C SER A 890 13.50 -22.47 14.59
N GLY A 891 12.54 -22.13 13.72
CA GLY A 891 11.11 -22.27 14.02
C GLY A 891 10.65 -23.73 14.02
N SER A 892 11.20 -24.57 13.12
CA SER A 892 10.68 -25.92 12.86
C SER A 892 11.69 -27.06 13.06
N GLY A 893 12.94 -26.78 13.45
CA GLY A 893 13.96 -27.79 13.65
C GLY A 893 14.54 -28.39 12.35
N ALA A 894 14.44 -27.68 11.24
CA ALA A 894 15.03 -28.10 9.98
C ALA A 894 16.57 -28.09 10.04
N THR A 895 17.24 -28.86 9.19
CA THR A 895 18.69 -28.72 8.99
C THR A 895 18.97 -27.35 8.41
N CYS A 896 19.81 -26.56 9.07
CA CYS A 896 20.23 -25.26 8.58
C CYS A 896 21.39 -25.44 7.58
N ALA A 897 21.22 -24.89 6.39
CA ALA A 897 22.29 -24.71 5.40
C ALA A 897 22.59 -23.22 5.30
N ILE A 898 23.84 -22.84 5.53
CA ILE A 898 24.27 -21.44 5.50
C ILE A 898 25.48 -21.24 4.59
N LYS A 899 25.46 -20.16 3.82
CA LYS A 899 26.47 -19.82 2.82
C LYS A 899 27.03 -18.42 3.05
N TYR A 900 28.35 -18.34 3.13
CA TYR A 900 29.13 -17.10 3.12
C TYR A 900 30.58 -17.42 2.69
N PRO A 901 31.35 -16.49 2.09
CA PRO A 901 32.74 -16.74 1.70
C PRO A 901 33.60 -17.23 2.89
N ASN A 902 34.32 -18.36 2.72
CA ASN A 902 35.18 -19.00 3.72
C ASN A 902 34.47 -19.38 5.06
N ILE A 903 33.18 -19.71 5.01
CA ILE A 903 32.41 -20.12 6.19
C ILE A 903 32.79 -21.52 6.71
N ASP A 904 33.62 -22.29 5.98
CA ASP A 904 34.15 -23.59 6.41
C ASP A 904 34.93 -23.55 7.71
N LYS A 905 35.34 -22.36 8.16
CA LYS A 905 36.04 -22.11 9.42
C LYS A 905 35.14 -21.61 10.54
N ALA A 906 33.85 -21.40 10.25
CA ALA A 906 32.92 -20.87 11.23
C ALA A 906 32.66 -21.85 12.37
N ILE A 907 32.48 -21.32 13.57
CA ILE A 907 32.09 -22.06 14.76
C ILE A 907 30.59 -21.85 14.98
N VAL A 908 29.86 -22.94 15.12
CA VAL A 908 28.43 -22.89 15.47
C VAL A 908 28.26 -23.22 16.94
N LYS A 909 27.52 -22.39 17.66
CA LYS A 909 27.19 -22.60 19.07
C LYS A 909 25.69 -22.57 19.31
N ASP A 910 25.21 -23.39 20.25
CA ASP A 910 23.84 -23.35 20.74
C ASP A 910 23.62 -22.20 21.75
N ALA A 911 22.38 -22.06 22.24
CA ALA A 911 22.02 -21.03 23.23
C ALA A 911 22.75 -21.17 24.59
N SER A 912 23.34 -22.32 24.85
CA SER A 912 24.14 -22.60 26.06
C SER A 912 25.65 -22.48 25.84
N ASP A 913 26.06 -21.90 24.70
CA ASP A 913 27.45 -21.73 24.25
C ASP A 913 28.21 -23.05 23.96
N ASN A 914 27.47 -24.16 23.83
CA ASN A 914 28.10 -25.43 23.42
C ASN A 914 28.29 -25.43 21.90
N GLU A 915 29.43 -25.98 21.46
CA GLU A 915 29.72 -26.12 20.04
C GLU A 915 28.80 -27.18 19.40
N VAL A 916 28.19 -26.80 18.28
CA VAL A 916 27.34 -27.68 17.45
C VAL A 916 28.16 -28.10 16.24
N SER A 917 28.27 -29.42 16.05
CA SER A 917 29.02 -29.98 14.91
C SER A 917 28.39 -29.57 13.60
N ALA A 918 29.13 -28.83 12.77
CA ALA A 918 28.74 -28.44 11.44
C ALA A 918 29.45 -29.31 10.41
N THR A 919 28.71 -29.68 9.35
CA THR A 919 29.26 -30.39 8.19
C THR A 919 29.67 -29.37 7.13
N VAL A 920 30.95 -29.38 6.74
CA VAL A 920 31.44 -28.54 5.64
C VAL A 920 31.04 -29.18 4.31
N VAL A 921 30.19 -28.49 3.54
CA VAL A 921 29.76 -28.87 2.20
C VAL A 921 30.83 -28.43 1.17
N ASN A 922 31.32 -27.21 1.30
CA ASN A 922 32.42 -26.63 0.55
C ASN A 922 32.96 -25.41 1.32
N SER A 923 33.99 -24.75 0.79
CA SER A 923 34.58 -23.56 1.46
C SER A 923 33.61 -22.45 1.79
N ASN A 924 32.46 -22.39 1.11
CA ASN A 924 31.48 -21.30 1.26
C ASN A 924 30.13 -21.79 1.84
N THR A 925 29.99 -23.06 2.21
CA THR A 925 28.71 -23.61 2.69
C THR A 925 28.95 -24.65 3.79
N ILE A 926 28.24 -24.47 4.92
CA ILE A 926 28.15 -25.44 6.00
C ILE A 926 26.70 -25.82 6.26
N THR A 927 26.48 -27.00 6.83
CA THR A 927 25.15 -27.42 7.33
C THR A 927 25.27 -27.90 8.76
N PHE A 928 24.23 -27.69 9.56
CA PHE A 928 24.15 -28.22 10.93
C PHE A 928 22.72 -28.52 11.32
N PRO A 929 22.51 -29.53 12.22
CA PRO A 929 21.18 -29.85 12.72
C PRO A 929 20.67 -28.75 13.67
N THR A 930 19.37 -28.46 13.62
CA THR A 930 18.72 -27.55 14.56
C THR A 930 17.56 -28.23 15.27
N LYS A 931 17.07 -27.60 16.33
CA LYS A 931 15.85 -28.01 17.05
C LYS A 931 14.84 -26.88 17.02
N ALA A 932 13.57 -27.23 16.92
CA ALA A 932 12.50 -26.23 16.91
C ALA A 932 12.50 -25.37 18.18
N GLY A 933 12.40 -24.06 18.02
CA GLY A 933 12.43 -23.08 19.10
C GLY A 933 13.82 -22.69 19.60
N GLU A 934 14.90 -23.34 19.13
CA GLU A 934 16.27 -23.07 19.58
C GLU A 934 16.99 -22.02 18.73
N LYS A 935 18.05 -21.43 19.31
CA LYS A 935 18.91 -20.43 18.68
C LYS A 935 20.32 -20.97 18.50
N TYR A 936 20.95 -20.58 17.40
CA TYR A 936 22.32 -20.98 17.07
C TYR A 936 23.10 -19.74 16.62
N THR A 937 24.27 -19.51 17.21
CA THR A 937 25.18 -18.44 16.77
C THR A 937 26.25 -19.03 15.85
N VAL A 938 26.37 -18.49 14.67
CA VAL A 938 27.39 -18.83 13.67
C VAL A 938 28.44 -17.72 13.67
N HIS A 939 29.60 -17.98 14.24
CA HIS A 939 30.75 -17.08 14.26
C HIS A 939 31.51 -17.21 12.94
N ILE A 940 31.38 -16.20 12.05
CA ILE A 940 31.88 -16.27 10.67
C ILE A 940 33.30 -15.71 10.57
N ASN A 941 33.52 -14.49 11.01
CA ASN A 941 34.81 -13.79 11.00
C ASN A 941 35.19 -13.28 12.39
N ASP A 942 34.53 -13.72 13.42
CA ASP A 942 34.85 -13.38 14.78
C ASP A 942 36.21 -14.06 15.11
N PRO A 943 37.32 -13.35 15.27
CA PRO A 943 38.54 -13.97 15.75
C PRO A 943 38.20 -14.49 17.13
N VAL A 944 38.36 -15.81 17.37
CA VAL A 944 38.12 -16.50 18.60
C VAL A 944 38.72 -15.64 19.74
N GLY A 945 37.89 -14.84 20.40
CA GLY A 945 38.32 -14.11 21.59
C GLY A 945 38.25 -12.59 21.59
N ILE A 946 37.22 -11.93 21.05
CA ILE A 946 36.86 -10.58 21.54
C ILE A 946 35.32 -10.47 21.58
N GLY A 947 34.73 -10.98 22.65
CA GLY A 947 33.37 -10.72 22.98
C GLY A 947 33.20 -9.31 23.56
N THR A 948 32.81 -8.33 22.75
CA THR A 948 32.26 -7.09 23.30
C THR A 948 30.85 -7.37 23.78
N VAL A 949 30.71 -7.58 25.08
CA VAL A 949 29.39 -7.57 25.71
C VAL A 949 28.90 -6.12 25.75
N SER A 950 28.02 -5.75 24.85
CA SER A 950 27.21 -4.56 25.02
C SER A 950 26.21 -4.82 26.15
N ALA A 951 26.54 -4.40 27.36
CA ALA A 951 25.55 -4.26 28.40
C ALA A 951 24.59 -3.14 27.98
N ASN A 952 23.36 -3.46 27.68
CA ASN A 952 22.29 -2.48 27.54
C ASN A 952 22.24 -1.64 28.82
N ASN A 953 22.47 -0.31 28.71
CA ASN A 953 22.54 0.68 29.80
C ASN A 953 23.82 0.79 30.60
N SER A 954 24.99 0.47 30.06
CA SER A 954 26.25 0.77 30.76
C SER A 954 26.63 2.25 30.60
N SER A 955 26.92 2.92 31.69
CA SER A 955 27.46 4.30 31.69
C SER A 955 28.94 4.37 31.29
N PHE A 956 29.55 3.22 31.00
CA PHE A 956 30.95 3.09 30.59
C PHE A 956 31.07 2.30 29.29
N LYS A 957 31.88 2.80 28.38
CA LYS A 957 32.34 2.08 27.21
C LYS A 957 33.71 1.47 27.50
N ILE A 958 33.88 0.17 27.22
CA ILE A 958 35.17 -0.51 27.38
C ILE A 958 35.77 -0.73 26.01
N GLU A 959 36.99 -0.26 25.81
CA GLU A 959 37.78 -0.49 24.61
C GLU A 959 39.00 -1.36 24.99
N VAL A 960 39.27 -2.39 24.15
CA VAL A 960 40.40 -3.32 24.37
C VAL A 960 41.25 -3.32 23.11
N GLN A 961 42.52 -3.09 23.28
CA GLN A 961 43.51 -3.10 22.19
C GLN A 961 44.74 -3.96 22.64
N GLY A 962 44.80 -5.21 22.12
CA GLY A 962 45.71 -6.20 22.61
C GLY A 962 45.44 -6.49 24.12
N ASN A 963 46.46 -6.40 24.97
CA ASN A 963 46.29 -6.56 26.40
C ASN A 963 45.89 -5.27 27.15
N LYS A 964 45.78 -4.16 26.43
CA LYS A 964 45.45 -2.86 27.01
C LYS A 964 43.95 -2.64 27.03
N VAL A 965 43.38 -2.30 28.18
CA VAL A 965 41.98 -2.01 28.43
C VAL A 965 41.80 -0.53 28.75
N MET A 966 40.83 0.12 28.09
CA MET A 966 40.42 1.48 28.39
C MET A 966 38.91 1.51 28.75
N ILE A 967 38.57 2.18 29.84
CA ILE A 967 37.22 2.41 30.33
C ILE A 967 36.86 3.87 30.07
N LEU A 968 35.95 4.12 29.17
CA LEU A 968 35.50 5.45 28.76
C LEU A 968 34.14 5.73 29.40
N GLY A 969 33.99 6.86 30.06
CA GLY A 969 32.76 7.28 30.71
C GLY A 969 33.00 8.21 31.88
N ASN A 970 31.95 8.93 32.28
CA ASN A 970 32.05 9.89 33.38
C ASN A 970 31.81 9.21 34.74
N GLY A 971 32.63 9.55 35.75
CA GLY A 971 32.47 9.10 37.11
C GLY A 971 33.17 7.77 37.46
N PHE A 972 34.13 7.32 36.65
CA PHE A 972 34.97 6.17 36.97
C PHE A 972 35.76 6.40 38.27
N GLU A 973 35.76 5.42 39.17
CA GLU A 973 36.50 5.43 40.40
C GLU A 973 37.60 4.36 40.42
N LYS A 974 37.17 3.10 40.18
CA LYS A 974 38.09 1.95 40.13
C LYS A 974 37.45 0.78 39.42
N VAL A 975 38.26 -0.18 39.02
CA VAL A 975 37.84 -1.46 38.47
C VAL A 975 38.48 -2.61 39.20
N ASP A 976 37.67 -3.59 39.59
CA ASP A 976 38.18 -4.86 40.10
C ASP A 976 38.25 -5.86 38.93
N ILE A 977 39.41 -6.50 38.79
CA ILE A 977 39.71 -7.48 37.76
C ILE A 977 39.68 -8.86 38.38
N VAL A 978 38.81 -9.73 37.87
CA VAL A 978 38.59 -11.08 38.37
C VAL A 978 38.76 -12.08 37.23
N GLU A 979 39.43 -13.19 37.43
CA GLU A 979 39.42 -14.30 36.47
C GLU A 979 38.07 -15.03 36.46
N ALA A 980 37.79 -15.80 35.40
CA ALA A 980 36.54 -16.53 35.27
C ALA A 980 36.27 -17.56 36.39
N ASN A 981 37.32 -17.99 37.09
CA ASN A 981 37.26 -18.87 38.26
C ASN A 981 36.92 -18.15 39.57
N GLY A 982 36.70 -16.85 39.54
CA GLY A 982 36.37 -16.00 40.68
C GLY A 982 37.59 -15.42 41.43
N ALA A 983 38.84 -15.74 41.03
CA ALA A 983 40.03 -15.20 41.68
C ALA A 983 40.22 -13.71 41.30
N LYS A 984 40.25 -12.82 42.28
CA LYS A 984 40.56 -11.42 42.09
C LYS A 984 42.03 -11.22 41.80
N ILE A 985 42.37 -10.61 40.68
CA ILE A 985 43.74 -10.40 40.21
C ILE A 985 44.25 -9.03 40.64
N ALA A 986 43.47 -7.98 40.45
CA ALA A 986 43.88 -6.63 40.72
C ALA A 986 42.67 -5.69 40.95
N THR A 987 42.97 -4.54 41.60
CA THR A 987 42.09 -3.36 41.59
C THR A 987 42.85 -2.22 40.93
N MET A 988 42.31 -1.63 39.88
CA MET A 988 42.94 -0.50 39.20
C MET A 988 42.11 0.77 39.41
N SER A 989 42.78 1.86 39.80
CA SER A 989 42.15 3.20 39.94
C SER A 989 42.35 4.08 38.67
N LYS A 990 43.03 3.55 37.64
CA LYS A 990 43.21 4.21 36.36
C LYS A 990 42.24 3.62 35.36
N ALA A 991 41.64 4.46 34.55
CA ALA A 991 40.69 4.05 33.48
C ALA A 991 41.40 3.37 32.29
N SER A 992 42.72 3.35 32.24
CA SER A 992 43.50 2.62 31.27
C SER A 992 44.58 1.79 31.97
N PHE A 993 44.63 0.48 31.66
CA PHE A 993 45.54 -0.47 32.30
C PHE A 993 45.81 -1.65 31.36
N GLU A 994 46.85 -2.43 31.67
CA GLU A 994 47.19 -3.66 30.92
C GLU A 994 46.85 -4.89 31.73
N LEU A 995 46.28 -5.91 31.08
CA LEU A 995 45.99 -7.21 31.68
C LEU A 995 47.18 -8.15 31.50
N PRO A 996 47.57 -8.88 32.53
CA PRO A 996 48.66 -9.84 32.42
C PRO A 996 48.18 -11.10 31.72
N ASN A 997 48.94 -11.59 30.74
CA ASN A 997 48.74 -12.87 30.09
C ASN A 997 47.30 -13.07 29.50
N THR A 998 47.07 -12.56 28.29
CA THR A 998 45.77 -12.51 27.68
C THR A 998 45.38 -13.75 26.83
N ASN A 999 46.28 -14.65 26.55
CA ASN A 999 46.06 -15.76 25.62
C ASN A 999 45.06 -16.80 26.21
N GLY A 1000 43.86 -16.84 25.64
CA GLY A 1000 42.80 -17.77 26.02
C GLY A 1000 42.18 -17.55 27.40
N LYS A 1001 42.40 -16.38 28.03
CA LYS A 1001 41.83 -16.05 29.34
C LYS A 1001 40.61 -15.17 29.27
N VAL A 1002 39.71 -15.38 30.23
CA VAL A 1002 38.51 -14.58 30.45
C VAL A 1002 38.63 -13.81 31.75
N TYR A 1003 38.41 -12.49 31.67
CA TYR A 1003 38.38 -11.61 32.80
C TYR A 1003 37.02 -10.98 32.99
N ILE A 1004 36.58 -10.82 34.21
CA ILE A 1004 35.40 -10.05 34.62
C ILE A 1004 35.89 -8.74 35.19
N LEU A 1005 35.47 -7.64 34.60
CA LEU A 1005 35.73 -6.29 35.10
C LEU A 1005 34.54 -5.82 35.88
N SER A 1006 34.68 -5.54 37.18
CA SER A 1006 33.68 -4.90 38.01
C SER A 1006 34.03 -3.43 38.18
N ILE A 1007 33.29 -2.54 37.50
CA ILE A 1007 33.56 -1.10 37.46
C ILE A 1007 32.78 -0.39 38.54
N HIS A 1008 33.49 0.42 39.34
CA HIS A 1008 32.92 1.21 40.42
C HIS A 1008 32.82 2.68 39.99
N LYS A 1009 31.71 3.30 40.32
CA LYS A 1009 31.38 4.69 39.97
C LYS A 1009 31.46 5.56 41.21
N GLN A 1010 32.04 6.74 41.08
CA GLN A 1010 32.20 7.69 42.18
C GLN A 1010 30.84 8.16 42.73
N GLY A 1011 30.67 8.02 44.05
CA GLY A 1011 29.43 8.44 44.72
C GLY A 1011 28.22 7.51 44.58
N ASN A 1012 28.35 6.35 43.94
CA ASN A 1012 27.27 5.38 43.81
C ASN A 1012 27.74 3.97 44.21
N LYS A 1013 26.92 3.23 44.95
CA LYS A 1013 27.17 1.83 45.31
C LYS A 1013 26.97 0.83 44.17
N MET A 1014 26.50 1.28 42.98
CA MET A 1014 26.27 0.40 41.84
C MET A 1014 27.59 -0.03 41.20
N VAL A 1015 27.78 -1.33 41.14
CA VAL A 1015 28.88 -1.99 40.40
C VAL A 1015 28.40 -2.39 39.04
N GLU A 1016 29.02 -1.89 38.00
CA GLU A 1016 28.82 -2.40 36.64
C GLU A 1016 29.86 -3.50 36.34
N SER A 1017 29.45 -4.57 35.74
CA SER A 1017 30.33 -5.68 35.41
C SER A 1017 30.38 -5.93 33.89
N ALA A 1018 31.57 -6.15 33.36
CA ALA A 1018 31.80 -6.52 31.99
C ALA A 1018 32.75 -7.73 31.90
N LYS A 1019 32.48 -8.63 30.98
CA LYS A 1019 33.31 -9.79 30.68
C LYS A 1019 34.21 -9.46 29.49
N ILE A 1020 35.51 -9.70 29.62
CA ILE A 1020 36.46 -9.58 28.52
C ILE A 1020 37.09 -10.96 28.30
N SER A 1021 37.06 -11.42 27.08
CA SER A 1021 37.73 -12.66 26.64
C SER A 1021 38.83 -12.34 25.64
N PHE A 1022 39.98 -13.00 25.75
CA PHE A 1022 41.12 -12.82 24.86
C PHE A 1022 41.45 -14.09 24.12
#